data_826a453eaaca27432f2f74f28d41a854
#
_entry.id   826a453eaaca27432f2f74f28d41a854
#
_cell.length_a   1.000
_cell.length_b   1.000
_cell.length_c   1.000
_cell.angle_alpha   90.00
_cell.angle_beta   90.00
_cell.angle_gamma   90.00
#
_symmetry.space_group_name_H-M   'P 1'
#
loop_
_entity.id
_entity.type
_entity.pdbx_description
1 polymer ?
#
loop_
_entity_poly.entity_id
_entity_poly.type
_entity_poly.pdbx_seq_one_letter_code
_entity_poly.pdbx_strand_id
1 'polypeptide(L)'
;MPEPNRRIVGPPKRYAKIMHQFLLHRGSTRHYSLADIKDGLITDDELVSITPDDIKQYLCDKAYGHRDPGVNDFPRLCRSNTLVVYKKAISWFLPRQSQPWDELGRVGNPTRSSVVNSVIKKVQKYEVRKQGADSQCRRPIEYQEFIQILELLKKAVHDTAVGPTARKRVQKIISLITLQWHTISRIDDMCHFRFSDITSNPSFSFALSCQLRWSKNIMEERDSPQQIVLAAMDPRVCPLMNLINYIEYSKLNNLLQEEEFLFGDKGTSEQVRKQLMALFEDPDFKHLGVGLLGTHSFRKGPATYAGRCGLSRDVISRRGRWKGGKRMVDTYIDINLPVPDAMAASKLCGPDGPCKYILRNKDNITKDWLAQTVSPGAGQVFSTAMCHTLSLPLLWAAFEDYRVERCEGETANTYIPILHHTLKEHILEAYCREYGVLPAEFENPVCKVPILPQGFGAQLHMIELHTPGSDDPGADEASGNQSTGAGEAAPAGSASRLQSVSHPETATAILSQQVQVQRRVEENALDIKNELTRIGLSFTRQFHNIHRAIKRIAIQPVIRPRRRQVGNDGLVSREELDQDSETGTNLRNDSQAELFRGIKNLYDLWHEYEFGLAGNKAAKHFTSRERGKCRFMYSRRKVFWDLVQKMINAGHTSDSAIDKVYLVYGRSLAVTYILKKMVSDRRTGGHPELQ
;
A
#
# COMPACT_ATOMS: atom_id res chain seq x y z
N MET A 1 39.99 -19.56 2.16
CA MET A 1 39.02 -19.06 3.16
C MET A 1 38.59 -17.68 2.71
N PRO A 2 37.31 -17.38 2.40
CA PRO A 2 36.90 -16.03 2.14
C PRO A 2 36.97 -15.26 3.47
N GLU A 3 37.61 -14.09 3.44
CA GLU A 3 37.68 -13.17 4.58
C GLU A 3 36.31 -12.88 5.15
N PRO A 4 36.16 -12.83 6.50
CA PRO A 4 34.89 -12.47 7.11
C PRO A 4 34.57 -11.02 6.74
N ASN A 5 33.39 -10.79 6.15
CA ASN A 5 32.84 -9.48 5.84
C ASN A 5 32.78 -8.64 7.14
N ARG A 6 33.87 -7.97 7.49
CA ARG A 6 33.94 -6.99 8.59
C ARG A 6 32.97 -5.86 8.25
N ARG A 7 31.91 -5.76 8.99
CA ARG A 7 30.95 -4.66 8.87
C ARG A 7 31.63 -3.35 9.21
N ILE A 8 31.59 -2.43 8.26
CA ILE A 8 32.16 -1.07 8.36
C ILE A 8 31.40 -0.22 9.42
N VAL A 9 30.23 -0.67 9.88
CA VAL A 9 29.41 0.05 10.88
C VAL A 9 29.33 -0.80 12.15
N GLY A 10 29.76 -0.24 13.27
CA GLY A 10 29.67 -0.86 14.60
C GLY A 10 28.23 -1.26 14.98
N PRO A 11 28.06 -2.13 15.98
CA PRO A 11 26.74 -2.59 16.39
C PRO A 11 25.87 -1.45 16.90
N PRO A 12 24.55 -1.46 16.61
CA PRO A 12 23.65 -0.50 17.24
C PRO A 12 23.80 -0.53 18.77
N LYS A 13 23.86 0.63 19.43
CA LYS A 13 24.05 0.75 20.90
C LYS A 13 23.13 -0.20 21.68
N ARG A 14 21.90 -0.36 21.23
CA ARG A 14 20.90 -1.27 21.84
C ARG A 14 21.31 -2.75 21.70
N TYR A 15 21.86 -3.15 20.55
CA TYR A 15 22.29 -4.54 20.31
C TYR A 15 23.51 -4.91 21.14
N ALA A 16 24.48 -4.01 21.26
CA ALA A 16 25.63 -4.20 22.14
C ALA A 16 25.19 -4.40 23.60
N LYS A 17 24.25 -3.60 24.11
CA LYS A 17 23.70 -3.76 25.46
C LYS A 17 23.01 -5.12 25.65
N ILE A 18 22.26 -5.58 24.68
CA ILE A 18 21.56 -6.88 24.73
C ILE A 18 22.59 -8.02 24.70
N MET A 19 23.61 -7.95 23.83
CA MET A 19 24.66 -8.96 23.76
C MET A 19 25.46 -9.04 25.06
N HIS A 20 25.80 -7.90 25.65
CA HIS A 20 26.44 -7.86 26.96
C HIS A 20 25.61 -8.55 28.04
N GLN A 21 24.30 -8.27 28.14
CA GLN A 21 23.40 -8.92 29.07
C GLN A 21 23.27 -10.42 28.81
N PHE A 22 23.31 -10.85 27.56
CA PHE A 22 23.27 -12.26 27.18
C PHE A 22 24.53 -13.00 27.60
N LEU A 23 25.72 -12.44 27.36
CA LEU A 23 27.01 -13.05 27.76
C LEU A 23 27.12 -13.14 29.28
N LEU A 24 26.68 -12.13 30.03
CA LEU A 24 26.60 -12.19 31.49
C LEU A 24 25.65 -13.29 31.98
N HIS A 25 24.46 -13.42 31.37
CA HIS A 25 23.47 -14.45 31.73
C HIS A 25 24.00 -15.85 31.44
N ARG A 26 24.73 -16.02 30.32
CA ARG A 26 25.33 -17.30 29.93
C ARG A 26 26.43 -17.75 30.90
N GLY A 27 27.10 -16.82 31.54
CA GLY A 27 28.28 -17.09 32.35
C GLY A 27 29.51 -17.33 31.47
N SER A 28 29.72 -16.43 30.50
CA SER A 28 30.91 -16.46 29.64
C SER A 28 32.20 -16.54 30.45
N THR A 29 33.13 -17.39 30.03
CA THR A 29 34.43 -17.59 30.70
C THR A 29 35.28 -16.33 30.73
N ARG A 30 35.06 -15.43 29.76
CA ARG A 30 35.74 -14.13 29.65
C ARG A 30 34.74 -13.01 29.92
N HIS A 31 35.15 -12.08 30.79
CA HIS A 31 34.34 -10.90 31.10
C HIS A 31 34.49 -9.86 29.99
N TYR A 32 33.46 -9.62 29.21
CA TYR A 32 33.41 -8.58 28.20
C TYR A 32 32.71 -7.34 28.72
N SER A 33 33.38 -6.20 28.66
CA SER A 33 32.74 -4.91 28.93
C SER A 33 31.83 -4.47 27.79
N LEU A 34 30.94 -3.51 28.05
CA LEU A 34 30.08 -2.95 27.01
C LEU A 34 30.91 -2.24 25.91
N ALA A 35 32.11 -1.74 26.23
CA ALA A 35 33.05 -1.15 25.29
C ALA A 35 33.60 -2.22 24.35
N ASP A 36 34.11 -3.32 24.90
CA ASP A 36 34.65 -4.45 24.11
C ASP A 36 33.65 -4.96 23.08
N ILE A 37 32.37 -5.04 23.48
CA ILE A 37 31.30 -5.49 22.59
C ILE A 37 31.02 -4.49 21.46
N LYS A 38 31.07 -3.20 21.75
CA LYS A 38 30.90 -2.16 20.74
C LYS A 38 32.06 -2.13 19.75
N ASP A 39 33.25 -2.40 20.22
CA ASP A 39 34.46 -2.40 19.44
C ASP A 39 34.69 -3.73 18.71
N GLY A 40 33.77 -4.71 18.90
CA GLY A 40 33.79 -6.00 18.20
C GLY A 40 34.88 -6.96 18.72
N LEU A 41 35.28 -6.83 19.96
CA LEU A 41 36.34 -7.62 20.58
C LEU A 41 35.90 -8.98 21.13
N ILE A 42 34.65 -9.41 20.86
CA ILE A 42 34.19 -10.76 21.21
C ILE A 42 34.94 -11.76 20.32
N THR A 43 35.56 -12.77 20.92
CA THR A 43 36.31 -13.79 20.18
C THR A 43 35.37 -14.68 19.35
N ASP A 44 35.86 -15.15 18.20
CA ASP A 44 35.07 -16.06 17.35
C ASP A 44 34.77 -17.38 18.05
N ASP A 45 35.66 -17.89 18.91
CA ASP A 45 35.44 -19.10 19.71
C ASP A 45 34.23 -18.92 20.65
N GLU A 46 34.14 -17.76 21.34
CA GLU A 46 33.00 -17.44 22.20
C GLU A 46 31.70 -17.39 21.40
N LEU A 47 31.71 -16.75 20.22
CA LEU A 47 30.54 -16.63 19.35
C LEU A 47 30.09 -17.98 18.77
N VAL A 48 31.04 -18.85 18.41
CA VAL A 48 30.76 -20.18 17.86
C VAL A 48 30.28 -21.16 18.94
N SER A 49 30.72 -20.96 20.19
CA SER A 49 30.32 -21.79 21.34
C SER A 49 28.87 -21.52 21.80
N ILE A 50 28.20 -20.47 21.28
CA ILE A 50 26.80 -20.16 21.64
C ILE A 50 25.84 -21.21 21.07
N THR A 51 25.07 -21.84 21.95
CA THR A 51 24.11 -22.89 21.60
C THR A 51 22.67 -22.38 21.52
N PRO A 52 21.75 -23.09 20.86
CA PRO A 52 20.31 -22.80 20.92
C PRO A 52 19.75 -22.79 22.34
N ASP A 53 20.25 -23.66 23.23
CA ASP A 53 19.79 -23.76 24.60
C ASP A 53 20.21 -22.55 25.45
N ASP A 54 21.42 -22.02 25.27
CA ASP A 54 21.85 -20.76 25.91
C ASP A 54 20.87 -19.62 25.58
N ILE A 55 20.50 -19.50 24.29
CA ILE A 55 19.58 -18.48 23.83
C ILE A 55 18.16 -18.74 24.34
N LYS A 56 17.71 -20.00 24.33
CA LYS A 56 16.40 -20.39 24.91
C LYS A 56 16.32 -19.98 26.38
N GLN A 57 17.31 -20.37 27.20
CA GLN A 57 17.35 -20.05 28.63
C GLN A 57 17.31 -18.56 28.88
N TYR A 58 18.09 -17.76 28.10
CA TYR A 58 18.06 -16.31 28.18
C TYR A 58 16.70 -15.72 27.83
N LEU A 59 16.05 -16.20 26.76
CA LEU A 59 14.72 -15.74 26.38
C LEU A 59 13.66 -16.16 27.40
N CYS A 60 13.77 -17.36 27.99
CA CYS A 60 12.90 -17.82 29.07
C CYS A 60 13.09 -16.94 30.33
N ASP A 61 14.32 -16.67 30.74
CA ASP A 61 14.59 -15.75 31.84
C ASP A 61 13.94 -14.38 31.62
N LYS A 62 14.06 -13.82 30.42
CA LYS A 62 13.43 -12.54 30.07
C LYS A 62 11.91 -12.58 30.04
N ALA A 63 11.30 -13.71 29.70
CA ALA A 63 9.85 -13.83 29.59
C ALA A 63 9.19 -14.27 30.89
N TYR A 64 9.79 -15.21 31.61
CA TYR A 64 9.23 -15.89 32.79
C TYR A 64 9.90 -15.51 34.09
N GLY A 65 11.14 -14.97 34.07
CA GLY A 65 11.94 -14.65 35.25
C GLY A 65 12.88 -15.78 35.69
N HIS A 66 12.87 -16.92 35.00
CA HIS A 66 13.75 -18.04 35.24
C HIS A 66 14.03 -18.84 33.97
N ARG A 67 15.10 -19.68 33.97
CA ARG A 67 15.67 -20.32 32.77
C ARG A 67 14.81 -21.45 32.21
N ASP A 68 14.16 -22.23 33.09
CA ASP A 68 13.39 -23.42 32.73
C ASP A 68 11.94 -23.32 33.23
N PRO A 69 11.05 -22.70 32.43
CA PRO A 69 9.65 -22.55 32.80
C PRO A 69 8.91 -23.87 32.71
N GLY A 70 8.19 -24.22 33.78
CA GLY A 70 7.29 -25.36 33.83
C GLY A 70 6.02 -25.13 33.01
N VAL A 71 5.16 -26.16 32.99
CA VAL A 71 3.90 -26.16 32.22
C VAL A 71 2.94 -25.05 32.71
N ASN A 72 2.97 -24.74 34.02
CA ASN A 72 2.08 -23.80 34.67
C ASN A 72 2.64 -22.37 34.74
N ASP A 73 3.84 -22.14 34.22
CA ASP A 73 4.46 -20.82 34.25
C ASP A 73 3.96 -19.94 33.11
N PHE A 74 3.71 -18.68 33.44
CA PHE A 74 3.19 -17.69 32.52
C PHE A 74 4.21 -16.62 32.16
N PRO A 75 4.40 -16.29 30.87
CA PRO A 75 5.35 -15.27 30.41
C PRO A 75 4.79 -13.86 30.62
N ARG A 76 5.02 -13.27 31.82
CA ARG A 76 4.48 -11.97 32.21
C ARG A 76 5.47 -10.81 32.05
N LEU A 77 6.80 -11.08 32.01
CA LEU A 77 7.82 -10.05 32.11
C LEU A 77 8.19 -9.39 30.78
N CYS A 78 8.06 -10.12 29.68
CA CYS A 78 8.52 -9.63 28.38
C CYS A 78 7.59 -10.08 27.24
N ARG A 79 7.26 -9.15 26.34
CA ARG A 79 6.45 -9.43 25.16
C ARG A 79 7.22 -10.17 24.08
N SER A 80 6.52 -10.97 23.27
CA SER A 80 7.07 -11.72 22.15
C SER A 80 7.87 -10.85 21.17
N ASN A 81 7.41 -9.63 20.87
CA ASN A 81 8.12 -8.68 20.03
C ASN A 81 9.46 -8.23 20.62
N THR A 82 9.55 -8.12 21.94
CA THR A 82 10.81 -7.79 22.65
C THR A 82 11.78 -8.97 22.56
N LEU A 83 11.28 -10.20 22.72
CA LEU A 83 12.09 -11.43 22.51
C LEU A 83 12.63 -11.52 21.08
N VAL A 84 11.83 -11.14 20.07
CA VAL A 84 12.30 -11.04 18.68
C VAL A 84 13.44 -10.03 18.54
N VAL A 85 13.41 -8.91 19.27
CA VAL A 85 14.52 -7.94 19.28
C VAL A 85 15.77 -8.53 19.93
N TYR A 86 15.64 -9.23 21.07
CA TYR A 86 16.76 -9.92 21.72
C TYR A 86 17.39 -10.96 20.78
N LYS A 87 16.57 -11.81 20.17
CA LYS A 87 17.00 -12.77 19.15
C LYS A 87 17.78 -12.11 18.01
N LYS A 88 17.26 -11.00 17.46
CA LYS A 88 17.93 -10.26 16.37
C LYS A 88 19.24 -9.64 16.81
N ALA A 89 19.30 -9.12 18.01
CA ALA A 89 20.50 -8.54 18.57
C ALA A 89 21.60 -9.59 18.72
N ILE A 90 21.31 -10.76 19.28
CA ILE A 90 22.26 -11.88 19.41
C ILE A 90 22.69 -12.34 18.01
N SER A 91 21.74 -12.58 17.09
CA SER A 91 22.02 -13.00 15.73
C SER A 91 22.95 -12.04 14.98
N TRP A 92 22.95 -10.74 15.33
CA TRP A 92 23.78 -9.73 14.67
C TRP A 92 25.28 -9.98 14.87
N PHE A 93 25.67 -10.50 16.04
CA PHE A 93 27.07 -10.77 16.39
C PHE A 93 27.56 -12.12 15.87
N LEU A 94 26.66 -13.06 15.58
CA LEU A 94 27.03 -14.42 15.17
C LEU A 94 27.62 -14.46 13.75
N PRO A 95 28.66 -15.27 13.50
CA PRO A 95 29.38 -15.28 12.23
C PRO A 95 28.54 -15.77 11.04
N ARG A 96 27.57 -16.65 11.27
CA ARG A 96 26.74 -17.30 10.22
C ARG A 96 25.30 -16.80 10.21
N GLN A 97 25.08 -15.50 10.12
CA GLN A 97 23.77 -14.86 10.35
C GLN A 97 22.63 -15.32 9.45
N SER A 98 22.90 -15.57 8.16
CA SER A 98 21.89 -15.99 7.18
C SER A 98 21.65 -17.49 7.13
N GLN A 99 22.58 -18.30 7.66
CA GLN A 99 22.53 -19.73 7.58
C GLN A 99 21.47 -20.29 8.54
N PRO A 100 20.56 -21.19 8.09
CA PRO A 100 19.66 -21.89 8.99
C PRO A 100 20.48 -22.77 9.97
N TRP A 101 19.90 -23.04 11.14
CA TRP A 101 20.47 -23.93 12.11
C TRP A 101 20.21 -25.38 11.68
N ASP A 102 21.25 -26.19 11.62
CA ASP A 102 21.17 -27.64 11.44
C ASP A 102 21.25 -28.31 12.83
N GLU A 103 20.17 -28.99 13.21
CA GLU A 103 20.05 -29.64 14.52
C GLU A 103 20.99 -30.85 14.65
N LEU A 104 21.28 -31.56 13.54
CA LEU A 104 22.15 -32.75 13.53
C LEU A 104 23.63 -32.35 13.53
N GLY A 105 23.99 -31.49 12.60
CA GLY A 105 25.38 -31.04 12.46
C GLY A 105 25.77 -29.98 13.48
N ARG A 106 24.82 -29.42 14.26
CA ARG A 106 25.01 -28.30 15.19
C ARG A 106 25.75 -27.11 14.55
N VAL A 107 25.43 -26.82 13.31
CA VAL A 107 26.07 -25.78 12.50
C VAL A 107 25.06 -24.76 12.03
N GLY A 108 25.47 -23.51 11.86
CA GLY A 108 24.61 -22.43 11.40
C GLY A 108 24.35 -21.38 12.48
N ASN A 109 23.24 -20.70 12.37
CA ASN A 109 22.84 -19.65 13.31
C ASN A 109 21.91 -20.21 14.40
N PRO A 110 22.36 -20.37 15.66
CA PRO A 110 21.57 -20.98 16.72
C PRO A 110 20.30 -20.18 17.04
N THR A 111 20.25 -18.88 16.75
CA THR A 111 19.02 -18.09 16.92
C THR A 111 17.90 -18.52 15.97
N ARG A 112 18.20 -19.28 14.91
CA ARG A 112 17.23 -19.77 13.92
C ARG A 112 16.71 -21.17 14.23
N SER A 113 17.19 -21.80 15.30
CA SER A 113 16.75 -23.14 15.73
C SER A 113 15.24 -23.19 16.03
N SER A 114 14.68 -24.37 15.94
CA SER A 114 13.29 -24.67 16.27
C SER A 114 13.00 -24.34 17.74
N VAL A 115 13.93 -24.67 18.63
CA VAL A 115 13.87 -24.47 20.08
C VAL A 115 13.71 -22.99 20.45
N VAL A 116 14.57 -22.13 19.94
CA VAL A 116 14.50 -20.66 20.16
C VAL A 116 13.20 -20.06 19.62
N ASN A 117 12.80 -20.50 18.42
CA ASN A 117 11.56 -20.02 17.81
C ASN A 117 10.31 -20.49 18.57
N SER A 118 10.35 -21.66 19.22
CA SER A 118 9.24 -22.21 20.00
C SER A 118 8.94 -21.36 21.22
N VAL A 119 9.96 -20.85 21.94
CA VAL A 119 9.79 -19.94 23.08
C VAL A 119 9.02 -18.69 22.67
N ILE A 120 9.46 -18.04 21.58
CA ILE A 120 8.79 -16.82 21.08
C ILE A 120 7.34 -17.11 20.70
N LYS A 121 7.09 -18.26 20.02
CA LYS A 121 5.74 -18.68 19.64
C LYS A 121 4.85 -18.98 20.85
N LYS A 122 5.40 -19.61 21.92
CA LYS A 122 4.67 -19.85 23.17
C LYS A 122 4.23 -18.53 23.83
N VAL A 123 5.14 -17.57 23.96
CA VAL A 123 4.83 -16.23 24.47
C VAL A 123 3.79 -15.51 23.61
N GLN A 124 3.93 -15.57 22.31
CA GLN A 124 2.97 -14.97 21.37
C GLN A 124 1.57 -15.58 21.46
N LYS A 125 1.48 -16.92 21.62
CA LYS A 125 0.20 -17.62 21.83
C LYS A 125 -0.43 -17.19 23.16
N TYR A 126 0.36 -17.05 24.22
CA TYR A 126 -0.11 -16.64 25.53
C TYR A 126 -0.67 -15.21 25.50
N GLU A 127 0.07 -14.26 24.89
CA GLU A 127 -0.37 -12.87 24.73
C GLU A 127 -1.77 -12.79 24.09
N VAL A 128 -2.01 -13.56 23.01
CA VAL A 128 -3.29 -13.50 22.31
C VAL A 128 -4.39 -14.28 23.03
N ARG A 129 -4.09 -15.47 23.55
CA ARG A 129 -5.13 -16.41 24.03
C ARG A 129 -5.50 -16.21 25.50
N LYS A 130 -4.54 -15.81 26.33
CA LYS A 130 -4.71 -15.75 27.81
C LYS A 130 -4.76 -14.31 28.33
N GLN A 131 -4.00 -13.39 27.75
CA GLN A 131 -4.00 -11.98 28.19
C GLN A 131 -5.01 -11.14 27.43
N GLY A 132 -5.53 -11.61 26.28
CA GLY A 132 -6.34 -10.77 25.40
C GLY A 132 -5.58 -9.50 25.00
N ALA A 133 -4.25 -9.59 24.86
CA ALA A 133 -3.39 -8.41 24.74
C ALA A 133 -3.68 -7.69 23.43
N ASP A 134 -4.18 -6.49 23.53
CA ASP A 134 -4.32 -5.58 22.40
C ASP A 134 -2.97 -5.34 21.75
N SER A 135 -3.00 -5.24 20.44
CA SER A 135 -1.79 -4.93 19.67
C SER A 135 -1.23 -3.58 20.11
N GLN A 136 0.00 -3.58 20.61
CA GLN A 136 0.75 -2.32 20.88
C GLN A 136 1.24 -1.64 19.59
N CYS A 137 0.93 -2.21 18.43
CA CYS A 137 1.21 -1.58 17.15
C CYS A 137 0.35 -0.33 16.98
N ARG A 138 0.94 0.75 16.47
CA ARG A 138 0.17 1.93 16.08
C ARG A 138 -0.91 1.51 15.08
N ARG A 139 -2.17 1.89 15.35
CA ARG A 139 -3.28 1.65 14.43
C ARG A 139 -3.22 2.58 13.20
N PRO A 140 -3.90 2.28 12.10
CA PRO A 140 -4.11 3.25 11.05
C PRO A 140 -4.90 4.46 11.61
N ILE A 141 -4.58 5.65 11.14
CA ILE A 141 -5.44 6.82 11.35
C ILE A 141 -6.63 6.71 10.38
N GLU A 142 -7.83 6.95 10.87
CA GLU A 142 -9.02 7.00 10.03
C GLU A 142 -9.06 8.31 9.20
N TYR A 143 -9.74 8.30 8.06
CA TYR A 143 -9.83 9.48 7.20
C TYR A 143 -10.39 10.70 7.94
N GLN A 144 -11.45 10.51 8.73
CA GLN A 144 -12.05 11.59 9.51
C GLN A 144 -11.14 12.11 10.64
N GLU A 145 -10.30 11.25 11.23
CA GLU A 145 -9.29 11.69 12.19
C GLU A 145 -8.19 12.50 11.50
N PHE A 146 -7.83 12.13 10.27
CA PHE A 146 -6.90 12.90 9.45
C PHE A 146 -7.45 14.31 9.16
N ILE A 147 -8.72 14.43 8.81
CA ILE A 147 -9.42 15.71 8.63
C ILE A 147 -9.36 16.54 9.91
N GLN A 148 -9.71 15.98 11.08
CA GLN A 148 -9.67 16.69 12.36
C GLN A 148 -8.27 17.27 12.65
N ILE A 149 -7.20 16.49 12.40
CA ILE A 149 -5.83 16.98 12.58
C ILE A 149 -5.53 18.18 11.67
N LEU A 150 -5.95 18.10 10.40
CA LEU A 150 -5.76 19.20 9.47
C LEU A 150 -6.56 20.45 9.89
N GLU A 151 -7.75 20.28 10.41
CA GLU A 151 -8.57 21.39 10.94
C GLU A 151 -7.95 22.03 12.19
N LEU A 152 -7.47 21.24 13.13
CA LEU A 152 -6.75 21.75 14.33
C LEU A 152 -5.50 22.53 13.94
N LEU A 153 -4.72 21.99 13.00
CA LEU A 153 -3.53 22.68 12.47
C LEU A 153 -3.91 23.98 11.74
N LYS A 154 -4.98 23.97 10.94
CA LYS A 154 -5.46 25.16 10.24
C LYS A 154 -5.97 26.22 11.21
N LYS A 155 -6.70 25.87 12.25
CA LYS A 155 -7.07 26.82 13.33
C LYS A 155 -5.81 27.48 13.91
N ALA A 156 -4.74 26.74 14.18
CA ALA A 156 -3.49 27.28 14.66
C ALA A 156 -2.77 28.20 13.66
N VAL A 157 -2.97 28.04 12.36
CA VAL A 157 -2.46 28.95 11.33
C VAL A 157 -3.16 30.32 11.42
N HIS A 158 -4.46 30.34 11.73
CA HIS A 158 -5.27 31.56 11.81
C HIS A 158 -5.27 32.20 13.20
N ASP A 159 -4.67 31.55 14.20
CA ASP A 159 -4.55 32.14 15.53
C ASP A 159 -3.64 33.37 15.51
N THR A 160 -4.16 34.50 15.92
CA THR A 160 -3.45 35.79 15.96
C THR A 160 -2.29 35.80 16.94
N ALA A 161 -2.32 34.96 17.99
CA ALA A 161 -1.26 34.82 18.97
C ALA A 161 -0.02 34.09 18.40
N VAL A 162 -0.16 33.39 17.28
CA VAL A 162 0.91 32.61 16.66
C VAL A 162 1.74 33.48 15.73
N GLY A 163 3.01 33.69 16.02
CA GLY A 163 3.92 34.48 15.18
C GLY A 163 4.31 33.80 13.85
N PRO A 164 4.85 34.54 12.86
CA PRO A 164 5.09 34.07 11.50
C PRO A 164 5.94 32.78 11.42
N THR A 165 7.02 32.70 12.20
CA THR A 165 7.90 31.52 12.23
C THR A 165 7.20 30.28 12.77
N ALA A 166 6.37 30.41 13.80
CA ALA A 166 5.60 29.30 14.35
C ALA A 166 4.51 28.88 13.35
N ARG A 167 3.85 29.83 12.71
CA ARG A 167 2.84 29.60 11.67
C ARG A 167 3.44 28.90 10.43
N LYS A 168 4.63 29.33 9.95
CA LYS A 168 5.37 28.58 8.92
C LYS A 168 5.57 27.13 9.32
N ARG A 169 5.92 26.87 10.59
CA ARG A 169 6.14 25.52 11.12
C ARG A 169 4.87 24.66 11.07
N VAL A 170 3.72 25.26 11.40
CA VAL A 170 2.41 24.59 11.31
C VAL A 170 2.04 24.28 9.86
N GLN A 171 2.18 25.26 8.95
CA GLN A 171 1.93 25.05 7.52
C GLN A 171 2.85 24.00 6.90
N LYS A 172 4.13 23.95 7.31
CA LYS A 172 5.05 22.88 6.94
C LYS A 172 4.51 21.50 7.31
N ILE A 173 3.95 21.35 8.51
CA ILE A 173 3.38 20.06 8.96
C ILE A 173 2.14 19.71 8.17
N ILE A 174 1.24 20.65 7.91
CA ILE A 174 0.05 20.43 7.08
C ILE A 174 0.48 19.89 5.71
N SER A 175 1.42 20.58 5.04
CA SER A 175 1.92 20.17 3.74
C SER A 175 2.60 18.78 3.77
N LEU A 176 3.46 18.54 4.79
CA LEU A 176 4.18 17.29 4.95
C LEU A 176 3.23 16.10 5.15
N ILE A 177 2.27 16.19 6.11
CA ILE A 177 1.38 15.07 6.38
C ILE A 177 0.37 14.84 5.26
N THR A 178 -0.01 15.86 4.52
CA THR A 178 -0.87 15.74 3.35
C THR A 178 -0.14 15.03 2.21
N LEU A 179 1.09 15.43 1.88
CA LEU A 179 1.91 14.70 0.91
C LEU A 179 2.24 13.28 1.38
N GLN A 180 2.49 13.08 2.68
CA GLN A 180 2.69 11.76 3.27
C GLN A 180 1.48 10.86 3.07
N TRP A 181 0.25 11.39 3.23
CA TRP A 181 -0.99 10.68 2.98
C TRP A 181 -1.09 10.25 1.51
N HIS A 182 -0.91 11.19 0.59
CA HIS A 182 -1.02 10.92 -0.85
C HIS A 182 0.06 9.98 -1.38
N THR A 183 1.26 9.99 -0.83
CA THR A 183 2.38 9.14 -1.28
C THR A 183 2.53 7.83 -0.48
N ILE A 184 1.69 7.61 0.52
CA ILE A 184 1.79 6.45 1.45
C ILE A 184 3.24 6.32 1.97
N SER A 185 3.89 7.42 2.32
CA SER A 185 5.29 7.46 2.71
C SER A 185 5.49 7.36 4.22
N ARG A 186 6.73 7.14 4.66
CA ARG A 186 7.13 7.34 6.07
C ARG A 186 7.41 8.80 6.30
N ILE A 187 7.35 9.23 7.56
CA ILE A 187 7.73 10.59 7.93
C ILE A 187 9.20 10.88 7.56
N ASP A 188 10.08 9.92 7.78
CA ASP A 188 11.49 10.05 7.41
C ASP A 188 11.69 10.18 5.90
N ASP A 189 10.88 9.50 5.08
CA ASP A 189 10.90 9.64 3.62
C ASP A 189 10.55 11.09 3.23
N MET A 190 9.57 11.72 3.89
CA MET A 190 9.18 13.12 3.66
C MET A 190 10.23 14.12 4.13
N CYS A 191 10.91 13.84 5.24
CA CYS A 191 11.97 14.73 5.74
C CYS A 191 13.23 14.79 4.85
N HIS A 192 13.39 13.81 3.95
CA HIS A 192 14.46 13.77 2.94
C HIS A 192 13.94 14.06 1.54
N PHE A 193 12.74 14.59 1.43
CA PHE A 193 12.10 14.89 0.15
C PHE A 193 12.63 16.23 -0.37
N ARG A 194 13.16 16.24 -1.60
CA ARG A 194 13.80 17.40 -2.21
C ARG A 194 12.85 18.14 -3.13
N PHE A 195 13.12 19.40 -3.40
CA PHE A 195 12.41 20.14 -4.45
C PHE A 195 12.52 19.45 -5.81
N SER A 196 13.70 18.91 -6.14
CA SER A 196 13.94 18.18 -7.39
C SER A 196 13.22 16.82 -7.50
N ASP A 197 12.66 16.30 -6.39
CA ASP A 197 11.87 15.05 -6.39
C ASP A 197 10.42 15.27 -6.80
N ILE A 198 10.01 16.53 -7.04
CA ILE A 198 8.69 16.90 -7.55
C ILE A 198 8.87 17.54 -8.93
N THR A 199 8.11 17.04 -9.90
CA THR A 199 8.12 17.55 -11.28
C THR A 199 6.69 17.65 -11.79
N SER A 200 6.49 18.40 -12.90
CA SER A 200 5.25 18.31 -13.67
C SER A 200 5.07 16.89 -14.20
N ASN A 201 3.82 16.43 -14.28
CA ASN A 201 3.55 15.12 -14.85
C ASN A 201 3.42 15.23 -16.38
N PRO A 202 4.20 14.47 -17.16
CA PRO A 202 4.13 14.53 -18.62
C PRO A 202 2.81 13.98 -19.19
N SER A 203 2.19 13.01 -18.51
CA SER A 203 0.94 12.40 -18.94
C SER A 203 -0.31 13.20 -18.53
N PHE A 204 -0.22 13.98 -17.44
CA PHE A 204 -1.34 14.71 -16.86
C PHE A 204 -0.88 16.11 -16.44
N SER A 205 -1.06 17.08 -17.31
CA SER A 205 -0.58 18.48 -17.11
C SER A 205 -1.13 19.17 -15.86
N PHE A 206 -2.20 18.65 -15.27
CA PHE A 206 -2.84 19.12 -14.03
C PHE A 206 -2.36 18.36 -12.78
N ALA A 207 -1.40 17.46 -12.91
CA ALA A 207 -0.87 16.63 -11.83
C ALA A 207 0.62 16.89 -11.62
N LEU A 208 1.10 16.52 -10.43
CA LEU A 208 2.52 16.46 -10.13
C LEU A 208 3.01 15.02 -10.14
N SER A 209 4.27 14.82 -10.48
CA SER A 209 5.01 13.57 -10.28
C SER A 209 5.93 13.70 -9.09
N CYS A 210 5.85 12.78 -8.15
CA CYS A 210 6.72 12.68 -6.99
C CYS A 210 7.55 11.40 -7.05
N GLN A 211 8.87 11.52 -6.89
CA GLN A 211 9.77 10.38 -6.82
C GLN A 211 10.54 10.38 -5.50
N LEU A 212 10.15 9.52 -4.56
CA LEU A 212 10.81 9.44 -3.25
C LEU A 212 12.07 8.59 -3.36
N ARG A 213 13.18 9.22 -3.71
CA ARG A 213 14.49 8.57 -3.92
C ARG A 213 15.15 8.13 -2.62
N TRP A 214 14.81 8.74 -1.49
CA TRP A 214 15.33 8.34 -0.19
C TRP A 214 14.28 7.55 0.60
N SER A 215 14.54 6.29 0.87
CA SER A 215 13.77 5.46 1.80
C SER A 215 14.60 4.26 2.24
N LYS A 216 14.36 3.75 3.43
CA LYS A 216 15.09 2.63 4.05
C LYS A 216 15.23 1.38 3.15
N ASN A 217 14.29 1.17 2.24
CA ASN A 217 14.20 -0.05 1.42
C ASN A 217 14.61 0.17 -0.03
N ILE A 218 14.92 1.41 -0.42
CA ILE A 218 15.36 1.75 -1.78
C ILE A 218 16.84 1.41 -1.91
N MET A 219 17.17 0.56 -2.86
CA MET A 219 18.54 0.20 -3.22
C MET A 219 18.83 0.43 -4.69
N GLU A 220 17.80 0.42 -5.54
CA GLU A 220 17.86 0.62 -6.97
C GLU A 220 16.81 1.65 -7.38
N GLU A 221 17.00 2.33 -8.50
CA GLU A 221 16.04 3.34 -9.00
C GLU A 221 14.64 2.76 -9.18
N ARG A 222 14.53 1.53 -9.66
CA ARG A 222 13.26 0.81 -9.78
C ARG A 222 12.51 0.59 -8.45
N ASP A 223 13.18 0.72 -7.31
CA ASP A 223 12.54 0.67 -5.99
C ASP A 223 11.78 1.98 -5.66
N SER A 224 11.98 3.04 -6.47
CA SER A 224 11.40 4.37 -6.31
C SER A 224 10.58 4.79 -7.55
N PRO A 225 9.40 4.18 -7.78
CA PRO A 225 8.55 4.56 -8.90
C PRO A 225 8.08 6.01 -8.75
N GLN A 226 7.86 6.66 -9.88
CA GLN A 226 7.15 7.93 -9.91
C GLN A 226 5.72 7.75 -9.42
N GLN A 227 5.27 8.68 -8.59
CA GLN A 227 3.90 8.68 -8.04
C GLN A 227 3.18 9.95 -8.48
N ILE A 228 1.99 9.77 -9.01
CA ILE A 228 1.13 10.88 -9.41
C ILE A 228 0.46 11.47 -8.17
N VAL A 229 0.48 12.78 -8.06
CA VAL A 229 -0.22 13.54 -7.02
C VAL A 229 -1.21 14.49 -7.69
N LEU A 230 -2.47 14.35 -7.33
CA LEU A 230 -3.60 15.12 -7.85
C LEU A 230 -4.08 16.13 -6.84
N ALA A 231 -4.64 17.24 -7.31
CA ALA A 231 -5.42 18.13 -6.48
C ALA A 231 -6.71 17.43 -6.03
N ALA A 232 -7.17 17.73 -4.81
CA ALA A 232 -8.41 17.21 -4.26
C ALA A 232 -9.52 18.25 -4.28
N MET A 233 -10.77 17.80 -4.42
CA MET A 233 -11.97 18.66 -4.32
C MET A 233 -12.07 19.29 -2.93
N ASP A 234 -11.78 18.53 -1.87
CA ASP A 234 -11.66 19.08 -0.53
C ASP A 234 -10.31 19.80 -0.36
N PRO A 235 -10.29 21.12 -0.18
CA PRO A 235 -9.04 21.88 -0.05
C PRO A 235 -8.25 21.54 1.21
N ARG A 236 -8.91 20.96 2.24
CA ARG A 236 -8.21 20.55 3.48
C ARG A 236 -7.20 19.46 3.22
N VAL A 237 -7.54 18.48 2.38
CA VAL A 237 -6.68 17.33 2.03
C VAL A 237 -5.93 17.50 0.72
N CYS A 238 -6.10 18.63 0.02
CA CYS A 238 -5.48 18.87 -1.27
C CYS A 238 -3.96 19.05 -1.12
N PRO A 239 -3.13 18.14 -1.66
CA PRO A 239 -1.68 18.23 -1.49
C PRO A 239 -1.05 19.39 -2.26
N LEU A 240 -1.63 19.77 -3.41
CA LEU A 240 -1.17 20.91 -4.19
C LEU A 240 -1.42 22.22 -3.44
N MET A 241 -2.63 22.37 -2.90
CA MET A 241 -3.03 23.55 -2.12
C MET A 241 -2.14 23.71 -0.87
N ASN A 242 -1.97 22.64 -0.10
CA ASN A 242 -1.21 22.71 1.14
C ASN A 242 0.29 22.92 0.88
N LEU A 243 0.83 22.39 -0.23
CA LEU A 243 2.21 22.61 -0.63
C LEU A 243 2.46 24.05 -1.02
N ILE A 244 1.63 24.60 -1.92
CA ILE A 244 1.82 25.97 -2.40
C ILE A 244 1.61 26.99 -1.29
N ASN A 245 0.63 26.77 -0.41
CA ASN A 245 0.36 27.59 0.76
C ASN A 245 1.59 27.71 1.67
N TYR A 246 2.25 26.57 1.94
CA TYR A 246 3.49 26.55 2.75
C TYR A 246 4.63 27.35 2.09
N ILE A 247 4.82 27.18 0.79
CA ILE A 247 5.91 27.82 0.04
C ILE A 247 5.68 29.33 -0.03
N GLU A 248 4.49 29.77 -0.46
CA GLU A 248 4.20 31.19 -0.66
C GLU A 248 4.11 31.96 0.65
N TYR A 249 3.51 31.36 1.70
CA TYR A 249 3.56 31.96 3.02
C TYR A 249 4.99 32.16 3.53
N SER A 250 5.84 31.14 3.30
CA SER A 250 7.25 31.21 3.69
C SER A 250 7.99 32.30 2.91
N LYS A 251 7.70 32.45 1.61
CA LYS A 251 8.28 33.50 0.75
C LYS A 251 7.86 34.87 1.20
N LEU A 252 6.56 35.10 1.37
CA LEU A 252 5.98 36.36 1.77
C LEU A 252 6.56 36.91 3.08
N ASN A 253 6.88 36.01 4.02
CA ASN A 253 7.43 36.37 5.33
C ASN A 253 8.98 36.35 5.35
N ASN A 254 9.67 36.24 4.23
CA ASN A 254 11.14 36.13 4.12
C ASN A 254 11.70 34.91 4.92
N LEU A 255 10.94 33.84 5.04
CA LEU A 255 11.30 32.62 5.75
C LEU A 255 11.64 31.45 4.81
N LEU A 256 11.48 31.62 3.50
CA LEU A 256 11.88 30.64 2.50
C LEU A 256 13.41 30.63 2.41
N GLN A 257 14.02 29.51 2.73
CA GLN A 257 15.46 29.29 2.62
C GLN A 257 15.74 28.39 1.43
N GLU A 258 16.88 28.59 0.79
CA GLU A 258 17.41 27.66 -0.22
C GLU A 258 17.95 26.42 0.49
N GLU A 259 17.05 25.54 0.89
CA GLU A 259 17.38 24.27 1.52
C GLU A 259 17.35 23.15 0.47
N GLU A 260 18.21 22.14 0.65
CA GLU A 260 18.20 20.96 -0.21
C GLU A 260 16.86 20.19 -0.09
N PHE A 261 16.26 20.22 1.09
CA PHE A 261 15.05 19.46 1.41
C PHE A 261 13.83 20.37 1.50
N LEU A 262 12.73 19.94 0.86
CA LEU A 262 11.45 20.67 0.83
C LEU A 262 10.93 21.08 2.22
N PHE A 263 11.12 20.22 3.21
CA PHE A 263 10.63 20.44 4.57
C PHE A 263 11.73 20.74 5.59
N GLY A 264 12.93 21.13 5.10
CA GLY A 264 14.07 21.51 5.93
C GLY A 264 14.86 20.32 6.52
N ASP A 265 15.78 20.62 7.38
CA ASP A 265 16.90 19.78 7.81
C ASP A 265 16.59 18.56 8.69
N LYS A 266 17.68 17.92 9.16
CA LYS A 266 17.69 16.65 9.90
C LYS A 266 16.88 16.59 11.20
N GLY A 267 16.38 17.69 11.76
CA GLY A 267 15.57 17.72 12.99
C GLY A 267 14.06 17.58 12.77
N THR A 268 13.60 17.71 11.55
CA THR A 268 12.17 17.84 11.21
C THR A 268 11.32 16.64 11.64
N SER A 269 11.81 15.42 11.49
CA SER A 269 11.09 14.20 11.85
C SER A 269 10.69 14.16 13.33
N GLU A 270 11.58 14.52 14.23
CA GLU A 270 11.30 14.53 15.67
C GLU A 270 10.38 15.70 16.07
N GLN A 271 10.53 16.85 15.41
CA GLN A 271 9.64 17.99 15.64
C GLN A 271 8.21 17.68 15.23
N VAL A 272 8.03 17.11 14.02
CA VAL A 272 6.71 16.68 13.54
C VAL A 272 6.13 15.60 14.44
N ARG A 273 6.95 14.64 14.89
CA ARG A 273 6.50 13.61 15.84
C ARG A 273 5.95 14.22 17.13
N LYS A 274 6.66 15.17 17.73
CA LYS A 274 6.24 15.85 18.98
C LYS A 274 4.92 16.58 18.78
N GLN A 275 4.77 17.32 17.69
CA GLN A 275 3.54 18.06 17.41
C GLN A 275 2.34 17.14 17.11
N LEU A 276 2.54 16.07 16.36
CA LEU A 276 1.48 15.09 16.14
C LEU A 276 1.06 14.39 17.43
N MET A 277 2.01 14.08 18.32
CA MET A 277 1.66 13.49 19.62
C MET A 277 0.84 14.46 20.48
N ALA A 278 1.17 15.75 20.47
CA ALA A 278 0.39 16.77 21.18
C ALA A 278 -1.04 16.90 20.60
N LEU A 279 -1.19 16.85 19.28
CA LEU A 279 -2.51 16.89 18.62
C LEU A 279 -3.39 15.67 18.95
N PHE A 280 -2.81 14.50 19.15
CA PHE A 280 -3.58 13.32 19.57
C PHE A 280 -4.09 13.40 21.00
N GLU A 281 -3.50 14.26 21.83
CA GLU A 281 -3.88 14.54 23.22
C GLU A 281 -4.74 15.81 23.32
N ASP A 282 -4.99 16.50 22.20
CA ASP A 282 -5.84 17.71 22.14
C ASP A 282 -7.28 17.36 22.54
N PRO A 283 -7.94 18.13 23.40
CA PRO A 283 -9.34 17.91 23.79
C PRO A 283 -10.33 17.92 22.64
N ASP A 284 -10.05 18.67 21.58
CA ASP A 284 -10.88 18.76 20.39
C ASP A 284 -10.68 17.56 19.44
N PHE A 285 -9.64 16.73 19.65
CA PHE A 285 -9.36 15.57 18.84
C PHE A 285 -10.15 14.35 19.30
N LYS A 286 -11.06 13.87 18.45
CA LYS A 286 -11.91 12.70 18.76
C LYS A 286 -11.30 11.43 18.14
N HIS A 287 -10.87 10.50 19.00
CA HIS A 287 -10.42 9.19 18.58
C HIS A 287 -11.60 8.34 18.04
N LEU A 288 -11.53 7.90 16.77
CA LEU A 288 -12.56 7.09 16.12
C LEU A 288 -12.29 5.59 16.16
N GLY A 289 -11.19 5.17 16.76
CA GLY A 289 -10.83 3.75 16.87
C GLY A 289 -10.01 3.45 18.11
N VAL A 290 -10.00 2.18 18.51
CA VAL A 290 -9.23 1.69 19.64
C VAL A 290 -7.77 1.48 19.26
N GLY A 291 -6.85 1.88 20.11
CA GLY A 291 -5.39 1.74 19.97
C GLY A 291 -4.65 3.05 19.75
N LEU A 292 -3.34 2.99 19.92
CA LEU A 292 -2.48 4.18 19.89
C LEU A 292 -2.22 4.70 18.49
N LEU A 293 -2.22 6.02 18.31
CA LEU A 293 -1.77 6.72 17.12
C LEU A 293 -0.28 7.11 17.23
N GLY A 294 0.33 7.40 16.10
CA GLY A 294 1.71 7.87 15.97
C GLY A 294 2.09 8.14 14.53
N THR A 295 3.33 8.50 14.24
CA THR A 295 3.78 8.82 12.87
C THR A 295 3.57 7.69 11.86
N HIS A 296 3.65 6.44 12.29
CA HIS A 296 3.33 5.27 11.44
C HIS A 296 1.84 5.15 11.10
N SER A 297 0.95 5.78 11.87
CA SER A 297 -0.49 5.80 11.60
C SER A 297 -0.81 6.53 10.30
N PHE A 298 -0.05 7.57 9.95
CA PHE A 298 -0.16 8.31 8.68
C PHE A 298 0.34 7.53 7.46
N ARG A 299 1.06 6.44 7.62
CA ARG A 299 1.39 5.50 6.54
C ARG A 299 0.37 4.36 6.46
N LYS A 300 -0.11 3.89 7.61
CA LYS A 300 -1.13 2.84 7.67
C LYS A 300 -2.50 3.34 7.24
N GLY A 301 -2.86 4.57 7.63
CA GLY A 301 -4.13 5.20 7.30
C GLY A 301 -4.43 5.22 5.81
N PRO A 302 -3.64 5.91 4.99
CA PRO A 302 -3.87 5.99 3.55
C PRO A 302 -3.83 4.62 2.87
N ALA A 303 -2.96 3.70 3.29
CA ALA A 303 -2.92 2.34 2.76
C ALA A 303 -4.21 1.56 3.08
N THR A 304 -4.74 1.72 4.30
CA THR A 304 -5.99 1.09 4.74
C THR A 304 -7.18 1.72 4.01
N TYR A 305 -7.21 3.06 3.91
CA TYR A 305 -8.23 3.81 3.20
C TYR A 305 -8.27 3.42 1.72
N ALA A 306 -7.12 3.40 1.04
CA ALA A 306 -7.00 2.96 -0.35
C ALA A 306 -7.50 1.54 -0.56
N GLY A 307 -7.19 0.62 0.36
CA GLY A 307 -7.69 -0.76 0.33
C GLY A 307 -9.22 -0.84 0.52
N ARG A 308 -9.79 -0.04 1.41
CA ARG A 308 -11.25 0.07 1.61
C ARG A 308 -11.94 0.67 0.39
N CYS A 309 -11.27 1.57 -0.35
CA CYS A 309 -11.74 2.11 -1.62
C CYS A 309 -11.55 1.15 -2.81
N GLY A 310 -11.18 -0.11 -2.58
CA GLY A 310 -11.12 -1.15 -3.60
C GLY A 310 -9.82 -1.23 -4.39
N LEU A 311 -8.77 -0.48 -4.03
CA LEU A 311 -7.48 -0.59 -4.70
C LEU A 311 -6.82 -1.95 -4.41
N SER A 312 -6.20 -2.53 -5.44
CA SER A 312 -5.49 -3.80 -5.31
C SER A 312 -4.26 -3.68 -4.40
N ARG A 313 -3.92 -4.77 -3.71
CA ARG A 313 -2.72 -4.81 -2.85
C ARG A 313 -1.43 -4.54 -3.62
N ASP A 314 -1.37 -4.90 -4.89
CA ASP A 314 -0.18 -4.68 -5.72
C ASP A 314 0.03 -3.18 -5.98
N VAL A 315 -1.02 -2.43 -6.32
CA VAL A 315 -0.98 -0.97 -6.48
C VAL A 315 -0.59 -0.28 -5.17
N ILE A 316 -1.22 -0.65 -4.05
CA ILE A 316 -0.90 -0.11 -2.73
C ILE A 316 0.55 -0.43 -2.35
N SER A 317 1.02 -1.65 -2.62
CA SER A 317 2.39 -2.07 -2.31
C SER A 317 3.43 -1.30 -3.13
N ARG A 318 3.19 -1.05 -4.42
CA ARG A 318 4.04 -0.21 -5.26
C ARG A 318 4.09 1.22 -4.72
N ARG A 319 2.94 1.83 -4.48
CA ARG A 319 2.86 3.20 -3.95
C ARG A 319 3.51 3.32 -2.56
N GLY A 320 3.33 2.32 -1.70
CA GLY A 320 3.99 2.24 -0.39
C GLY A 320 5.45 1.77 -0.43
N ARG A 321 5.99 1.40 -1.58
CA ARG A 321 7.37 0.87 -1.72
C ARG A 321 7.63 -0.32 -0.79
N TRP A 322 6.62 -1.21 -0.63
CA TRP A 322 6.82 -2.47 0.10
C TRP A 322 7.38 -3.53 -0.84
N LYS A 323 8.52 -4.09 -0.46
CA LYS A 323 9.12 -5.21 -1.20
C LYS A 323 8.22 -6.45 -1.03
N GLY A 324 7.37 -6.69 -2.03
CA GLY A 324 6.76 -8.00 -2.25
C GLY A 324 7.81 -8.97 -2.79
N GLY A 325 7.59 -10.28 -2.66
CA GLY A 325 8.51 -11.24 -3.30
C GLY A 325 8.66 -10.91 -4.78
N LYS A 326 9.90 -10.72 -5.24
CA LYS A 326 10.22 -10.40 -6.65
C LYS A 326 9.63 -11.51 -7.53
N ARG A 327 8.58 -11.20 -8.28
CA ARG A 327 8.09 -12.07 -9.34
C ARG A 327 8.96 -11.81 -10.57
N MET A 328 9.35 -12.86 -11.29
CA MET A 328 10.15 -12.72 -12.52
C MET A 328 9.50 -11.76 -13.51
N VAL A 329 8.17 -11.71 -13.56
CA VAL A 329 7.39 -10.78 -14.39
C VAL A 329 7.64 -9.31 -14.07
N ASP A 330 7.95 -8.97 -12.81
CA ASP A 330 8.24 -7.58 -12.41
C ASP A 330 9.54 -7.03 -13.04
N THR A 331 10.36 -7.91 -13.64
CA THR A 331 11.56 -7.52 -14.39
C THR A 331 11.21 -6.98 -15.78
N TYR A 332 10.07 -7.40 -16.34
CA TYR A 332 9.64 -7.05 -17.70
C TYR A 332 8.53 -5.99 -17.75
N ILE A 333 7.91 -5.68 -16.61
CA ILE A 333 6.88 -4.65 -16.53
C ILE A 333 7.54 -3.35 -16.08
N ASP A 334 7.26 -2.26 -16.79
CA ASP A 334 7.66 -0.92 -16.35
C ASP A 334 7.09 -0.66 -14.94
N ILE A 335 7.94 -0.08 -14.10
CA ILE A 335 7.59 0.28 -12.72
C ILE A 335 6.63 1.47 -12.67
N ASN A 336 6.66 2.31 -13.70
CA ASN A 336 5.76 3.44 -13.84
C ASN A 336 4.47 2.96 -14.51
N LEU A 337 3.40 2.98 -13.77
CA LEU A 337 2.06 2.60 -14.24
C LEU A 337 1.14 3.83 -14.12
N PRO A 338 1.17 4.76 -15.09
CA PRO A 338 0.50 6.06 -14.98
C PRO A 338 -0.98 5.96 -14.64
N VAL A 339 -1.74 5.12 -15.32
CA VAL A 339 -3.19 4.99 -15.05
C VAL A 339 -3.49 4.33 -13.71
N PRO A 340 -2.93 3.17 -13.35
CA PRO A 340 -3.13 2.60 -12.01
C PRO A 340 -2.69 3.53 -10.87
N ASP A 341 -1.62 4.31 -11.06
CA ASP A 341 -1.15 5.25 -10.06
C ASP A 341 -2.03 6.50 -9.98
N ALA A 342 -2.52 7.04 -11.09
CA ALA A 342 -3.51 8.11 -11.14
C ALA A 342 -4.83 7.68 -10.47
N MET A 343 -5.27 6.44 -10.68
CA MET A 343 -6.43 5.89 -9.96
C MET A 343 -6.19 5.80 -8.45
N ALA A 344 -4.98 5.43 -8.04
CA ALA A 344 -4.63 5.44 -6.62
C ALA A 344 -4.58 6.86 -6.05
N ALA A 345 -3.99 7.81 -6.78
CA ALA A 345 -3.99 9.22 -6.43
C ALA A 345 -5.41 9.78 -6.29
N SER A 346 -6.28 9.46 -7.24
CA SER A 346 -7.69 9.85 -7.21
C SER A 346 -8.41 9.39 -5.93
N LYS A 347 -8.23 8.12 -5.53
CA LYS A 347 -8.84 7.60 -4.28
C LYS A 347 -8.30 8.28 -3.03
N LEU A 348 -7.04 8.65 -3.03
CA LEU A 348 -6.39 9.34 -1.89
C LEU A 348 -6.83 10.81 -1.73
N CYS A 349 -7.48 11.39 -2.75
CA CYS A 349 -8.10 12.71 -2.67
C CYS A 349 -9.33 12.78 -1.75
N GLY A 350 -9.78 11.66 -1.22
CA GLY A 350 -10.94 11.62 -0.32
C GLY A 350 -12.24 11.29 -1.05
N PRO A 351 -13.40 11.39 -0.34
CA PRO A 351 -14.70 11.03 -0.89
C PRO A 351 -15.15 11.95 -2.03
N ASP A 352 -14.78 13.22 -2.00
CA ASP A 352 -15.14 14.22 -3.02
C ASP A 352 -14.32 14.08 -4.30
N GLY A 353 -13.24 13.32 -4.25
CA GLY A 353 -12.41 12.95 -5.39
C GLY A 353 -11.39 14.02 -5.81
N PRO A 354 -10.71 13.79 -6.94
CA PRO A 354 -9.72 14.70 -7.49
C PRO A 354 -10.35 15.81 -8.32
N CYS A 355 -9.62 16.93 -8.45
CA CYS A 355 -10.00 18.03 -9.29
C CYS A 355 -8.82 18.57 -10.11
N LYS A 356 -9.14 19.38 -11.09
CA LYS A 356 -8.21 20.27 -11.79
C LYS A 356 -8.70 21.70 -11.70
N TYR A 357 -7.75 22.62 -11.67
CA TYR A 357 -8.02 24.06 -11.68
C TYR A 357 -7.80 24.57 -13.10
N ILE A 358 -8.73 25.39 -13.60
CA ILE A 358 -8.72 25.91 -14.97
C ILE A 358 -9.03 27.40 -14.90
N LEU A 359 -8.26 28.24 -15.61
CA LEU A 359 -8.59 29.63 -15.81
C LEU A 359 -9.85 29.76 -16.66
N ARG A 360 -10.79 30.58 -16.24
CA ARG A 360 -12.02 30.88 -16.98
C ARG A 360 -11.76 31.81 -18.18
N ASN A 361 -10.95 32.84 -17.97
CA ASN A 361 -10.52 33.80 -19.01
C ASN A 361 -9.03 33.58 -19.31
N LYS A 362 -8.73 32.81 -20.33
CA LYS A 362 -7.35 32.49 -20.70
C LYS A 362 -6.54 33.69 -21.18
N ASP A 363 -7.21 34.71 -21.73
CA ASP A 363 -6.54 35.79 -22.46
C ASP A 363 -6.01 36.90 -21.55
N ASN A 364 -6.47 37.00 -20.30
CA ASN A 364 -6.11 38.08 -19.40
C ASN A 364 -5.10 37.67 -18.32
N ILE A 365 -5.01 36.39 -17.94
CA ILE A 365 -4.06 35.95 -16.91
C ILE A 365 -2.98 35.09 -17.54
N THR A 366 -1.74 35.65 -17.56
CA THR A 366 -0.59 34.99 -18.17
C THR A 366 0.08 33.99 -17.19
N LYS A 367 0.78 33.01 -17.76
CA LYS A 367 1.58 32.05 -16.95
C LYS A 367 2.70 32.76 -16.20
N ASP A 368 3.28 33.78 -16.79
CA ASP A 368 4.37 34.57 -16.20
C ASP A 368 3.87 35.40 -15.03
N TRP A 369 2.69 36.04 -15.15
CA TRP A 369 2.07 36.74 -14.03
C TRP A 369 1.75 35.80 -12.88
N LEU A 370 1.21 34.61 -13.16
CA LEU A 370 0.96 33.57 -12.12
C LEU A 370 2.25 33.18 -11.40
N ALA A 371 3.33 32.94 -12.13
CA ALA A 371 4.61 32.51 -11.54
C ALA A 371 5.33 33.65 -10.79
N GLN A 372 5.25 34.88 -11.28
CA GLN A 372 5.98 36.00 -10.70
C GLN A 372 5.21 36.70 -9.57
N THR A 373 3.89 36.72 -9.65
CA THR A 373 3.04 37.50 -8.77
C THR A 373 2.23 36.63 -7.80
N VAL A 374 1.56 35.58 -8.27
CA VAL A 374 0.73 34.71 -7.42
C VAL A 374 1.60 33.73 -6.65
N SER A 375 2.62 33.19 -7.29
CA SER A 375 3.49 32.19 -6.68
C SER A 375 4.99 32.43 -6.89
N PRO A 376 5.52 33.58 -6.46
CA PRO A 376 6.93 33.94 -6.61
C PRO A 376 7.87 32.99 -5.85
N GLY A 377 7.43 32.39 -4.77
CA GLY A 377 8.18 31.38 -4.03
C GLY A 377 8.32 30.08 -4.81
N ALA A 378 7.24 29.61 -5.42
CA ALA A 378 7.29 28.47 -6.32
C ALA A 378 8.18 28.74 -7.55
N GLY A 379 8.12 29.96 -8.08
CA GLY A 379 8.96 30.42 -9.21
C GLY A 379 10.45 30.34 -8.94
N GLN A 380 10.88 30.43 -7.68
CA GLN A 380 12.28 30.27 -7.28
C GLN A 380 12.76 28.82 -7.24
N VAL A 381 11.88 27.89 -6.95
CA VAL A 381 12.24 26.50 -6.62
C VAL A 381 11.78 25.47 -7.64
N PHE A 382 10.82 25.82 -8.52
CA PHE A 382 10.22 24.91 -9.48
C PHE A 382 10.25 25.42 -10.93
N SER A 383 10.02 24.50 -11.87
CA SER A 383 9.86 24.84 -13.29
C SER A 383 8.58 25.65 -13.54
N THR A 384 8.55 26.45 -14.62
CA THR A 384 7.39 27.24 -15.03
C THR A 384 6.10 26.41 -15.17
N ALA A 385 6.21 25.18 -15.68
CA ALA A 385 5.06 24.28 -15.79
C ALA A 385 4.49 23.89 -14.42
N MET A 386 5.33 23.66 -13.43
CA MET A 386 4.91 23.39 -12.06
C MET A 386 4.32 24.62 -11.39
N CYS A 387 4.95 25.80 -11.60
CA CYS A 387 4.43 27.05 -11.07
C CYS A 387 3.00 27.29 -11.54
N HIS A 388 2.72 27.09 -12.81
CA HIS A 388 1.36 27.19 -13.34
C HIS A 388 0.38 26.22 -12.65
N THR A 389 0.77 24.95 -12.49
CA THR A 389 -0.08 23.94 -11.82
C THR A 389 -0.35 24.27 -10.36
N LEU A 390 0.62 24.86 -9.65
CA LEU A 390 0.52 25.22 -8.24
C LEU A 390 -0.14 26.58 -8.00
N SER A 391 0.03 27.55 -8.91
CA SER A 391 -0.53 28.91 -8.75
C SER A 391 -2.06 28.92 -8.88
N LEU A 392 -2.63 28.07 -9.73
CA LEU A 392 -4.08 28.04 -9.93
C LEU A 392 -4.88 27.70 -8.68
N PRO A 393 -4.52 26.63 -7.89
CA PRO A 393 -5.15 26.38 -6.60
C PRO A 393 -5.05 27.58 -5.65
N LEU A 394 -3.89 28.23 -5.61
CA LEU A 394 -3.66 29.37 -4.72
C LEU A 394 -4.53 30.57 -5.08
N LEU A 395 -4.58 30.93 -6.37
CA LEU A 395 -5.46 32.00 -6.86
C LEU A 395 -6.92 31.68 -6.61
N TRP A 396 -7.36 30.45 -6.88
CA TRP A 396 -8.70 29.99 -6.59
C TRP A 396 -9.06 30.20 -5.11
N ALA A 397 -8.14 29.82 -4.20
CA ALA A 397 -8.36 29.89 -2.76
C ALA A 397 -8.47 31.36 -2.27
N ALA A 398 -7.67 32.27 -2.81
CA ALA A 398 -7.76 33.70 -2.46
C ALA A 398 -9.15 34.28 -2.78
N PHE A 399 -9.67 33.97 -3.95
CA PHE A 399 -11.01 34.40 -4.34
C PHE A 399 -12.14 33.67 -3.59
N GLU A 400 -11.97 32.38 -3.27
CA GLU A 400 -12.95 31.63 -2.50
C GLU A 400 -13.04 32.13 -1.06
N ASP A 401 -11.89 32.38 -0.39
CA ASP A 401 -11.84 32.98 0.93
C ASP A 401 -12.48 34.38 0.93
N TYR A 402 -12.18 35.22 -0.08
CA TYR A 402 -12.79 36.54 -0.23
C TYR A 402 -14.30 36.45 -0.42
N ARG A 403 -14.78 35.49 -1.23
CA ARG A 403 -16.21 35.26 -1.47
C ARG A 403 -16.93 34.85 -0.18
N VAL A 404 -16.38 33.91 0.58
CA VAL A 404 -17.02 33.39 1.79
C VAL A 404 -17.07 34.43 2.91
N GLU A 405 -16.02 35.24 3.07
CA GLU A 405 -15.97 36.30 4.09
C GLU A 405 -17.06 37.38 3.87
N ARG A 406 -17.58 37.53 2.64
CA ARG A 406 -18.65 38.46 2.31
C ARG A 406 -20.04 37.83 2.33
N CYS A 407 -20.14 36.53 2.55
CA CYS A 407 -21.42 35.85 2.74
C CYS A 407 -21.90 36.06 4.17
N GLU A 408 -23.20 36.36 4.31
CA GLU A 408 -23.87 36.38 5.61
C GLU A 408 -24.49 35.01 5.93
N GLY A 409 -24.45 34.59 7.20
CA GLY A 409 -25.14 33.38 7.66
C GLY A 409 -24.22 32.35 8.37
N GLU A 410 -24.79 31.21 8.73
CA GLU A 410 -24.11 30.15 9.49
C GLU A 410 -22.84 29.61 8.80
N THR A 411 -22.83 29.63 7.47
CA THR A 411 -21.68 29.17 6.68
C THR A 411 -20.44 30.02 6.92
N ALA A 412 -20.61 31.35 7.10
CA ALA A 412 -19.50 32.25 7.38
C ALA A 412 -18.91 32.02 8.78
N ASN A 413 -19.74 31.66 9.76
CA ASN A 413 -19.32 31.47 11.16
C ASN A 413 -18.55 30.16 11.38
N THR A 414 -18.71 29.17 10.51
CA THR A 414 -18.04 27.86 10.60
C THR A 414 -16.89 27.68 9.63
N TYR A 415 -16.73 28.64 8.71
CA TYR A 415 -15.70 28.58 7.68
C TYR A 415 -14.30 28.83 8.25
N ILE A 416 -13.37 27.93 7.97
CA ILE A 416 -11.95 28.11 8.25
C ILE A 416 -11.30 28.51 6.93
N PRO A 417 -10.76 29.73 6.81
CA PRO A 417 -10.12 30.19 5.59
C PRO A 417 -9.04 29.24 5.09
N ILE A 418 -8.93 29.11 3.79
CA ILE A 418 -7.92 28.23 3.16
C ILE A 418 -6.54 28.86 3.26
N LEU A 419 -6.46 30.16 3.04
CA LEU A 419 -5.23 30.94 3.09
C LEU A 419 -5.16 31.78 4.37
N HIS A 420 -3.95 32.05 4.83
CA HIS A 420 -3.74 33.08 5.83
C HIS A 420 -4.09 34.45 5.24
N HIS A 421 -4.69 35.35 6.01
CA HIS A 421 -5.16 36.67 5.52
C HIS A 421 -4.08 37.45 4.79
N THR A 422 -2.83 37.50 5.31
CA THR A 422 -1.74 38.27 4.64
C THR A 422 -1.42 37.74 3.24
N LEU A 423 -1.48 36.42 3.03
CA LEU A 423 -1.26 35.81 1.71
C LEU A 423 -2.45 36.05 0.78
N LYS A 424 -3.67 35.91 1.30
CA LYS A 424 -4.89 36.24 0.56
C LYS A 424 -4.88 37.70 0.09
N GLU A 425 -4.67 38.64 1.00
CA GLU A 425 -4.64 40.06 0.70
C GLU A 425 -3.56 40.40 -0.33
N HIS A 426 -2.35 39.86 -0.16
CA HIS A 426 -1.27 40.05 -1.13
C HIS A 426 -1.67 39.65 -2.56
N ILE A 427 -2.34 38.47 -2.69
CA ILE A 427 -2.77 37.98 -4.01
C ILE A 427 -3.89 38.86 -4.59
N LEU A 428 -4.87 39.21 -3.76
CA LEU A 428 -6.01 40.04 -4.20
C LEU A 428 -5.57 41.46 -4.59
N GLU A 429 -4.69 42.10 -3.81
CA GLU A 429 -4.10 43.37 -4.13
C GLU A 429 -3.30 43.34 -5.43
N ALA A 430 -2.51 42.27 -5.62
CA ALA A 430 -1.75 42.11 -6.87
C ALA A 430 -2.68 41.91 -8.07
N TYR A 431 -3.77 41.18 -7.90
CA TYR A 431 -4.81 41.00 -8.92
C TYR A 431 -5.47 42.36 -9.24
N CYS A 432 -5.87 43.15 -8.23
CA CYS A 432 -6.47 44.47 -8.43
C CYS A 432 -5.53 45.43 -9.14
N ARG A 433 -4.23 45.39 -8.85
CA ARG A 433 -3.22 46.22 -9.48
C ARG A 433 -3.07 45.94 -10.98
N GLU A 434 -3.17 44.68 -11.37
CA GLU A 434 -2.97 44.25 -12.76
C GLU A 434 -4.27 44.27 -13.57
N TYR A 435 -5.37 43.82 -12.99
CA TYR A 435 -6.62 43.59 -13.73
C TYR A 435 -7.77 44.52 -13.31
N GLY A 436 -7.54 45.43 -12.35
CA GLY A 436 -8.54 46.35 -11.87
C GLY A 436 -9.31 45.87 -10.66
N VAL A 437 -10.53 46.39 -10.44
CA VAL A 437 -11.33 46.11 -9.26
C VAL A 437 -11.78 44.64 -9.23
N LEU A 438 -11.83 44.05 -8.04
CA LEU A 438 -12.40 42.69 -7.85
C LEU A 438 -13.81 42.62 -8.43
N PRO A 439 -14.16 41.49 -9.10
CA PRO A 439 -15.48 41.35 -9.71
C PRO A 439 -16.60 41.56 -8.69
N ALA A 440 -17.57 42.43 -9.02
CA ALA A 440 -18.69 42.76 -8.14
C ALA A 440 -19.57 41.54 -7.85
N GLU A 441 -19.65 40.59 -8.79
CA GLU A 441 -20.45 39.37 -8.74
C GLU A 441 -19.67 38.14 -8.23
N PHE A 442 -18.49 38.32 -7.61
CA PHE A 442 -17.68 37.22 -7.01
C PHE A 442 -17.32 36.12 -7.98
N GLU A 443 -17.17 36.38 -9.25
CA GLU A 443 -16.75 35.38 -10.19
C GLU A 443 -15.25 35.06 -10.00
N ASN A 444 -14.98 33.84 -9.53
CA ASN A 444 -13.61 33.37 -9.34
C ASN A 444 -12.94 33.18 -10.72
N PRO A 445 -11.80 33.83 -11.01
CA PRO A 445 -11.11 33.65 -12.30
C PRO A 445 -10.64 32.22 -12.55
N VAL A 446 -10.63 31.37 -11.52
CA VAL A 446 -10.27 29.97 -11.61
C VAL A 446 -11.47 29.08 -11.31
N CYS A 447 -11.73 28.14 -12.20
CA CYS A 447 -12.74 27.11 -12.01
C CYS A 447 -12.11 25.83 -11.46
N LYS A 448 -12.72 25.26 -10.43
CA LYS A 448 -12.36 23.96 -9.90
C LYS A 448 -13.28 22.89 -10.47
N VAL A 449 -12.73 21.97 -11.28
CA VAL A 449 -13.50 20.98 -12.03
C VAL A 449 -13.14 19.56 -11.56
N PRO A 450 -14.14 18.71 -11.22
CA PRO A 450 -13.89 17.33 -10.85
C PRO A 450 -13.23 16.56 -11.99
N ILE A 451 -12.34 15.61 -11.65
CA ILE A 451 -11.73 14.68 -12.60
C ILE A 451 -12.42 13.33 -12.46
N LEU A 452 -13.06 12.88 -13.53
CA LEU A 452 -13.68 11.56 -13.57
C LEU A 452 -12.62 10.49 -13.86
N PRO A 453 -12.72 9.29 -13.25
CA PRO A 453 -11.75 8.20 -13.43
C PRO A 453 -11.51 7.81 -14.90
N GLN A 454 -12.54 7.89 -15.74
CA GLN A 454 -12.45 7.60 -17.18
C GLN A 454 -11.51 8.56 -17.93
N GLY A 455 -11.32 9.78 -17.43
CA GLY A 455 -10.43 10.78 -18.02
C GLY A 455 -8.96 10.39 -18.03
N PHE A 456 -8.52 9.50 -17.13
CA PHE A 456 -7.13 9.05 -17.09
C PHE A 456 -6.79 8.09 -18.24
N GLY A 457 -7.73 7.24 -18.68
CA GLY A 457 -7.51 6.31 -19.79
C GLY A 457 -7.46 7.00 -21.16
N ALA A 458 -8.32 8.00 -21.37
CA ALA A 458 -8.39 8.70 -22.65
C ALA A 458 -7.11 9.49 -22.97
N GLN A 459 -6.42 10.02 -21.96
CA GLN A 459 -5.18 10.79 -22.17
C GLN A 459 -3.97 9.92 -22.54
N LEU A 460 -3.92 8.66 -22.12
CA LEU A 460 -2.85 7.73 -22.53
C LEU A 460 -2.90 7.42 -24.02
N HIS A 461 -4.08 7.22 -24.57
CA HIS A 461 -4.23 7.03 -26.02
C HIS A 461 -3.79 8.25 -26.84
N MET A 462 -3.96 9.46 -26.30
CA MET A 462 -3.50 10.68 -26.97
C MET A 462 -1.98 10.80 -26.95
N ILE A 463 -1.29 10.29 -25.92
CA ILE A 463 0.17 10.32 -25.80
C ILE A 463 0.81 9.32 -26.76
N GLU A 464 0.25 8.13 -26.92
CA GLU A 464 0.73 7.12 -27.88
C GLU A 464 0.63 7.60 -29.33
N LEU A 465 -0.35 8.47 -29.63
CA LEU A 465 -0.53 9.08 -30.96
C LEU A 465 0.40 10.28 -31.23
N HIS A 466 1.07 10.81 -30.22
CA HIS A 466 1.92 12.00 -30.30
C HIS A 466 3.40 11.73 -29.94
N THR A 467 3.84 10.49 -29.89
CA THR A 467 5.27 10.17 -29.88
C THR A 467 5.81 10.51 -31.27
N PRO A 468 6.67 11.53 -31.43
CA PRO A 468 7.34 11.77 -32.71
C PRO A 468 8.13 10.50 -33.03
N GLY A 469 7.96 9.98 -34.21
CA GLY A 469 8.83 8.94 -34.72
C GLY A 469 10.28 9.36 -34.51
N SER A 470 11.09 8.46 -34.02
CA SER A 470 12.53 8.62 -33.90
C SER A 470 13.06 9.01 -35.30
N ASP A 471 13.32 10.29 -35.48
CA ASP A 471 14.22 10.72 -36.54
C ASP A 471 15.61 10.21 -36.18
N ASP A 472 16.01 9.18 -36.84
CA ASP A 472 17.35 8.63 -36.87
C ASP A 472 18.23 9.59 -37.72
N PRO A 473 19.21 10.30 -37.18
CA PRO A 473 20.11 11.12 -37.95
C PRO A 473 21.33 10.28 -38.31
N GLY A 474 21.32 9.64 -39.47
CA GLY A 474 22.53 8.95 -39.94
C GLY A 474 22.39 8.15 -41.19
N ALA A 475 22.45 8.79 -42.37
CA ALA A 475 23.13 8.20 -43.54
C ALA A 475 23.41 9.30 -44.56
N ASP A 476 24.68 9.46 -44.81
CA ASP A 476 25.37 10.41 -45.66
C ASP A 476 25.07 10.33 -47.13
N GLU A 477 25.24 11.54 -47.75
CA GLU A 477 25.88 11.83 -49.07
C GLU A 477 25.41 11.12 -50.36
N ALA A 478 24.99 11.92 -51.31
CA ALA A 478 25.73 12.27 -52.51
C ALA A 478 24.85 12.70 -53.72
N SER A 479 25.29 13.79 -54.30
CA SER A 479 25.11 14.22 -55.72
C SER A 479 23.71 14.68 -56.13
N GLY A 480 23.53 15.88 -56.50
CA GLY A 480 24.14 16.65 -57.57
C GLY A 480 23.09 17.22 -58.50
N ASN A 481 23.22 18.50 -58.74
CA ASN A 481 22.83 19.26 -59.93
C ASN A 481 21.47 19.96 -60.00
N GLN A 482 21.59 21.28 -59.84
CA GLN A 482 21.23 22.37 -60.83
C GLN A 482 19.81 22.37 -61.44
N SER A 483 19.01 23.43 -61.27
CA SER A 483 19.11 24.68 -61.98
C SER A 483 17.91 25.60 -61.70
N THR A 484 18.22 26.83 -61.47
CA THR A 484 17.71 28.12 -62.04
C THR A 484 16.20 28.42 -62.10
N GLY A 485 15.89 29.61 -61.60
CA GLY A 485 14.87 30.50 -62.16
C GLY A 485 14.09 31.29 -61.11
N ALA A 486 14.58 32.40 -60.71
CA ALA A 486 14.21 33.79 -60.85
C ALA A 486 12.70 34.16 -60.83
N GLY A 487 12.38 35.16 -59.99
CA GLY A 487 11.36 36.15 -60.31
C GLY A 487 10.41 36.52 -59.20
N GLU A 488 10.75 37.49 -58.43
CA GLU A 488 10.19 38.83 -58.27
C GLU A 488 8.78 39.02 -57.69
N ALA A 489 8.78 39.85 -56.65
CA ALA A 489 7.92 41.03 -56.40
C ALA A 489 6.57 40.86 -55.67
N ALA A 490 6.53 41.45 -54.48
CA ALA A 490 5.32 41.99 -53.86
C ALA A 490 4.73 43.15 -54.68
N PRO A 491 3.49 43.63 -54.46
CA PRO A 491 3.16 44.37 -53.25
C PRO A 491 1.68 44.35 -52.75
N ALA A 492 1.58 44.74 -51.51
CA ALA A 492 0.56 45.58 -50.84
C ALA A 492 -0.91 45.63 -51.31
N GLY A 493 -1.80 45.48 -50.31
CA GLY A 493 -2.94 46.35 -50.22
C GLY A 493 -4.31 45.75 -50.04
N SER A 494 -4.87 46.17 -48.94
CA SER A 494 -6.27 46.54 -48.72
C SER A 494 -7.18 45.60 -47.95
N ALA A 495 -7.68 46.18 -46.91
CA ALA A 495 -8.81 45.78 -46.10
C ALA A 495 -10.10 45.61 -46.90
N SER A 496 -10.86 44.57 -46.59
CA SER A 496 -12.31 44.67 -46.72
C SER A 496 -13.07 43.58 -45.97
N ARG A 497 -13.92 44.06 -45.06
CA ARG A 497 -15.31 43.63 -44.81
C ARG A 497 -15.60 42.17 -44.52
N LEU A 498 -15.88 41.92 -43.27
CA LEU A 498 -16.75 40.88 -42.78
C LEU A 498 -18.07 40.85 -43.57
N GLN A 499 -18.32 39.78 -44.30
CA GLN A 499 -19.66 39.38 -44.68
C GLN A 499 -19.95 38.02 -44.02
N SER A 500 -20.92 38.02 -43.13
CA SER A 500 -21.57 36.88 -42.57
C SER A 500 -22.33 36.15 -43.71
N VAL A 501 -21.84 34.99 -44.10
CA VAL A 501 -22.60 34.02 -44.94
C VAL A 501 -22.96 32.84 -44.03
N SER A 502 -24.19 32.86 -43.52
CA SER A 502 -24.83 31.74 -42.91
C SER A 502 -25.25 30.75 -43.98
N HIS A 503 -24.46 29.66 -44.14
CA HIS A 503 -24.89 28.52 -44.98
C HIS A 503 -25.86 27.64 -44.18
N PRO A 504 -27.08 27.38 -44.69
CA PRO A 504 -28.05 26.52 -44.03
C PRO A 504 -27.62 25.03 -43.91
N GLU A 505 -26.65 24.58 -44.67
CA GLU A 505 -26.10 23.22 -44.63
C GLU A 505 -25.29 22.93 -43.34
N THR A 506 -24.63 23.92 -42.76
CA THR A 506 -23.88 23.75 -41.50
C THR A 506 -24.79 23.60 -40.29
N ALA A 507 -25.95 24.26 -40.31
CA ALA A 507 -26.92 24.12 -39.21
C ALA A 507 -27.56 22.74 -39.19
N THR A 508 -27.85 22.17 -40.38
CA THR A 508 -28.43 20.82 -40.53
C THR A 508 -27.44 19.73 -40.10
N ALA A 509 -26.14 19.91 -40.42
CA ALA A 509 -25.08 18.99 -40.00
C ALA A 509 -24.87 19.00 -38.45
N ILE A 510 -24.94 20.17 -37.82
CA ILE A 510 -24.83 20.30 -36.34
C ILE A 510 -26.04 19.67 -35.66
N LEU A 511 -27.27 19.88 -36.20
CA LEU A 511 -28.47 19.28 -35.64
C LEU A 511 -28.44 17.72 -35.79
N SER A 512 -27.99 17.19 -36.92
CA SER A 512 -27.84 15.74 -37.11
C SER A 512 -26.82 15.14 -36.16
N GLN A 513 -25.73 15.86 -35.88
CA GLN A 513 -24.71 15.43 -34.92
C GLN A 513 -25.23 15.47 -33.49
N GLN A 514 -26.01 16.47 -33.11
CA GLN A 514 -26.68 16.54 -31.80
C GLN A 514 -27.68 15.40 -31.60
N VAL A 515 -28.48 15.07 -32.61
CA VAL A 515 -29.43 13.94 -32.57
C VAL A 515 -28.69 12.60 -32.41
N GLN A 516 -27.55 12.43 -33.09
CA GLN A 516 -26.72 11.22 -32.92
C GLN A 516 -26.11 11.10 -31.52
N VAL A 517 -25.65 12.22 -30.96
CA VAL A 517 -25.13 12.25 -29.58
C VAL A 517 -26.25 11.94 -28.58
N GLN A 518 -27.43 12.52 -28.76
CA GLN A 518 -28.59 12.27 -27.92
C GLN A 518 -28.98 10.78 -27.93
N ARG A 519 -29.04 10.18 -29.11
CA ARG A 519 -29.34 8.75 -29.28
C ARG A 519 -28.33 7.84 -28.60
N ARG A 520 -27.02 8.13 -28.71
CA ARG A 520 -25.96 7.39 -27.98
C ARG A 520 -26.08 7.54 -26.46
N VAL A 521 -26.47 8.70 -25.96
CA VAL A 521 -26.69 8.91 -24.54
C VAL A 521 -27.88 8.08 -24.04
N GLU A 522 -28.97 7.99 -24.83
CA GLU A 522 -30.14 7.18 -24.49
C GLU A 522 -29.84 5.67 -24.52
N GLU A 523 -29.08 5.20 -25.52
CA GLU A 523 -28.59 3.81 -25.62
C GLU A 523 -27.72 3.45 -24.42
N ASN A 524 -26.74 4.29 -24.06
CA ASN A 524 -25.92 4.07 -22.89
C ASN A 524 -26.70 4.09 -21.57
N ALA A 525 -27.71 4.95 -21.46
CA ALA A 525 -28.59 4.99 -20.28
C ALA A 525 -29.43 3.72 -20.14
N LEU A 526 -29.86 3.14 -21.26
CA LEU A 526 -30.59 1.87 -21.29
C LEU A 526 -29.69 0.71 -20.87
N ASP A 527 -28.44 0.67 -21.34
CA ASP A 527 -27.46 -0.35 -20.97
C ASP A 527 -27.11 -0.29 -19.49
N ILE A 528 -26.91 0.90 -18.93
CA ILE A 528 -26.69 1.10 -17.50
C ILE A 528 -27.90 0.61 -16.69
N LYS A 529 -29.13 0.90 -17.15
CA LYS A 529 -30.36 0.45 -16.49
C LYS A 529 -30.48 -1.07 -16.50
N ASN A 530 -30.12 -1.72 -17.62
CA ASN A 530 -30.13 -3.16 -17.77
C ASN A 530 -29.10 -3.82 -16.84
N GLU A 531 -27.89 -3.26 -16.75
CA GLU A 531 -26.84 -3.76 -15.87
C GLU A 531 -27.19 -3.58 -14.37
N LEU A 532 -27.78 -2.45 -13.98
CA LEU A 532 -28.31 -2.24 -12.62
C LEU A 532 -29.40 -3.25 -12.28
N THR A 533 -30.26 -3.57 -13.23
CA THR A 533 -31.30 -4.61 -13.07
C THR A 533 -30.68 -5.99 -12.87
N ARG A 534 -29.64 -6.33 -13.64
CA ARG A 534 -28.88 -7.59 -13.53
C ARG A 534 -28.18 -7.71 -12.19
N ILE A 535 -27.57 -6.61 -11.70
CA ILE A 535 -26.96 -6.52 -10.38
C ILE A 535 -28.00 -6.71 -9.28
N GLY A 536 -29.14 -6.04 -9.37
CA GLY A 536 -30.26 -6.17 -8.43
C GLY A 536 -30.78 -7.62 -8.32
N LEU A 537 -30.94 -8.29 -9.44
CA LEU A 537 -31.33 -9.71 -9.47
C LEU A 537 -30.26 -10.63 -8.87
N SER A 538 -28.97 -10.32 -9.06
CA SER A 538 -27.88 -11.05 -8.42
C SER A 538 -27.88 -10.88 -6.92
N PHE A 539 -28.06 -9.67 -6.41
CA PHE A 539 -28.20 -9.40 -4.98
C PHE A 539 -29.41 -10.13 -4.38
N THR A 540 -30.56 -10.12 -5.04
CA THR A 540 -31.76 -10.82 -4.58
C THR A 540 -31.52 -12.34 -4.47
N ARG A 541 -30.80 -12.94 -5.44
CA ARG A 541 -30.39 -14.35 -5.36
C ARG A 541 -29.44 -14.64 -4.20
N GLN A 542 -28.48 -13.76 -3.95
CA GLN A 542 -27.56 -13.89 -2.82
C GLN A 542 -28.28 -13.77 -1.49
N PHE A 543 -29.22 -12.80 -1.33
CA PHE A 543 -30.06 -12.67 -0.15
C PHE A 543 -30.93 -13.91 0.09
N HIS A 544 -31.51 -14.48 -0.94
CA HIS A 544 -32.29 -15.73 -0.84
C HIS A 544 -31.43 -16.91 -0.40
N ASN A 545 -30.17 -16.98 -0.84
CA ASN A 545 -29.23 -18.02 -0.43
C ASN A 545 -28.81 -17.86 1.03
N ILE A 546 -28.54 -16.62 1.47
CA ILE A 546 -28.24 -16.31 2.87
C ILE A 546 -29.44 -16.61 3.76
N HIS A 547 -30.64 -16.23 3.35
CA HIS A 547 -31.87 -16.52 4.11
C HIS A 547 -32.16 -18.03 4.24
N ARG A 548 -31.90 -18.82 3.17
CA ARG A 548 -31.97 -20.29 3.22
C ARG A 548 -30.90 -20.89 4.14
N ALA A 549 -29.68 -20.31 4.15
CA ALA A 549 -28.63 -20.76 5.06
C ALA A 549 -28.97 -20.47 6.53
N ILE A 550 -29.53 -19.29 6.83
CA ILE A 550 -29.99 -18.90 8.17
C ILE A 550 -31.14 -19.83 8.63
N LYS A 551 -32.12 -20.11 7.75
CA LYS A 551 -33.19 -21.07 8.08
C LYS A 551 -32.67 -22.49 8.36
N ARG A 552 -31.62 -22.96 7.66
CA ARG A 552 -31.01 -24.27 7.94
C ARG A 552 -30.29 -24.28 9.30
N ILE A 553 -29.73 -23.18 9.74
CA ILE A 553 -29.11 -23.04 11.07
C ILE A 553 -30.17 -22.98 12.16
N ALA A 554 -31.31 -22.32 11.92
CA ALA A 554 -32.41 -22.17 12.88
C ALA A 554 -33.23 -23.45 13.08
N ILE A 555 -33.13 -24.46 12.20
CA ILE A 555 -33.91 -25.74 12.27
C ILE A 555 -33.08 -26.86 12.91
N GLN A 556 -31.85 -26.66 13.35
CA GLN A 556 -31.15 -27.65 14.12
C GLN A 556 -31.79 -27.76 15.53
N PRO A 557 -32.34 -28.94 15.93
CA PRO A 557 -32.92 -29.09 17.24
C PRO A 557 -31.82 -28.96 18.28
N VAL A 558 -32.01 -28.05 19.22
CA VAL A 558 -31.20 -27.92 20.43
C VAL A 558 -31.43 -29.18 21.23
N ILE A 559 -30.53 -30.16 21.17
CA ILE A 559 -30.51 -31.29 22.02
C ILE A 559 -30.17 -30.79 23.43
N ARG A 560 -31.22 -30.62 24.26
CA ARG A 560 -31.07 -30.34 25.67
C ARG A 560 -30.41 -31.55 26.31
N PRO A 561 -29.34 -31.43 27.11
CA PRO A 561 -28.79 -32.55 27.87
C PRO A 561 -29.82 -33.03 28.92
N ARG A 562 -30.18 -34.28 28.86
CA ARG A 562 -31.00 -34.95 29.89
C ARG A 562 -30.26 -34.83 31.23
N ARG A 563 -30.93 -34.23 32.20
CA ARG A 563 -30.58 -34.26 33.63
C ARG A 563 -30.49 -35.69 34.08
N ARG A 564 -29.30 -36.21 34.37
CA ARG A 564 -29.12 -37.44 35.14
C ARG A 564 -29.02 -37.09 36.62
N GLN A 565 -29.80 -37.78 37.41
CA GLN A 565 -29.85 -37.64 38.84
C GLN A 565 -28.50 -38.00 39.49
N VAL A 566 -28.26 -37.32 40.57
CA VAL A 566 -27.13 -37.41 41.49
C VAL A 566 -27.07 -38.84 42.10
N GLY A 567 -25.94 -39.48 41.90
CA GLY A 567 -25.45 -40.54 42.76
C GLY A 567 -24.00 -40.20 43.09
N ASN A 568 -23.74 -40.05 44.36
CA ASN A 568 -22.44 -39.81 44.96
C ASN A 568 -21.44 -40.88 44.51
N ASP A 569 -20.27 -40.48 44.14
CA ASP A 569 -18.96 -40.86 44.60
C ASP A 569 -17.88 -40.68 43.52
N GLY A 570 -16.75 -40.11 43.91
CA GLY A 570 -15.48 -40.29 43.24
C GLY A 570 -14.97 -39.11 42.40
N LEU A 571 -14.18 -38.27 43.03
CA LEU A 571 -13.20 -37.40 42.39
C LEU A 571 -12.43 -38.16 41.30
N VAL A 572 -12.56 -37.73 40.02
CA VAL A 572 -11.50 -37.85 39.01
C VAL A 572 -11.48 -36.60 38.17
N SER A 573 -10.41 -35.93 38.28
CA SER A 573 -9.97 -34.76 37.55
C SER A 573 -10.04 -35.00 36.04
N ARG A 574 -10.74 -34.09 35.33
CA ARG A 574 -10.81 -34.07 33.88
C ARG A 574 -9.79 -33.07 33.36
N GLU A 575 -8.52 -33.44 33.43
CA GLU A 575 -7.42 -32.89 32.66
C GLU A 575 -6.81 -34.05 31.88
N GLU A 576 -7.06 -34.07 30.60
CA GLU A 576 -6.25 -34.77 29.59
C GLU A 576 -6.91 -34.57 28.25
N LEU A 577 -6.30 -33.75 27.45
CA LEU A 577 -6.26 -33.83 25.97
C LEU A 577 -5.49 -32.63 25.43
N ASP A 578 -4.18 -32.72 25.51
CA ASP A 578 -3.21 -32.12 24.58
C ASP A 578 -1.80 -32.50 25.03
N GLN A 579 -1.45 -33.77 24.82
CA GLN A 579 -0.05 -34.20 24.84
C GLN A 579 0.28 -34.82 23.48
N ASP A 580 0.91 -34.01 22.61
CA ASP A 580 1.83 -34.54 21.62
C ASP A 580 3.21 -34.57 22.27
N SER A 581 3.57 -35.73 22.82
CA SER A 581 4.94 -36.07 23.14
C SER A 581 5.38 -37.28 22.30
N GLU A 582 6.45 -37.08 21.58
CA GLU A 582 7.29 -38.11 21.01
C GLU A 582 7.76 -39.06 22.10
N THR A 583 7.73 -40.32 21.79
CA THR A 583 8.63 -41.46 22.03
C THR A 583 7.89 -42.71 22.43
N GLY A 584 8.23 -43.80 21.76
CA GLY A 584 8.11 -45.15 22.28
C GLY A 584 7.08 -46.03 21.58
N THR A 585 7.59 -46.79 20.61
CA THR A 585 7.10 -48.10 20.15
C THR A 585 6.00 -48.70 20.99
N ASN A 586 4.78 -48.79 20.39
CA ASN A 586 4.00 -50.01 20.44
C ASN A 586 2.88 -50.01 19.38
N LEU A 587 2.80 -51.12 18.66
CA LEU A 587 1.84 -51.46 17.62
C LEU A 587 0.40 -51.20 18.06
N ARG A 588 -0.27 -50.19 17.47
CA ARG A 588 -1.70 -50.21 17.12
C ARG A 588 -1.90 -49.38 15.87
N ASN A 589 -2.36 -50.02 14.78
CA ASN A 589 -2.70 -49.44 13.50
C ASN A 589 -3.88 -48.47 13.62
N ASP A 590 -3.63 -47.23 13.97
CA ASP A 590 -4.51 -46.11 13.65
C ASP A 590 -3.85 -45.26 12.55
N SER A 591 -4.14 -45.62 11.31
CA SER A 591 -3.68 -44.85 10.13
C SER A 591 -4.28 -43.47 10.19
N GLN A 592 -3.42 -42.41 10.31
CA GLN A 592 -3.84 -41.05 10.35
C GLN A 592 -4.50 -40.64 9.01
N ALA A 593 -5.64 -39.94 9.09
CA ALA A 593 -6.36 -39.43 7.92
C ALA A 593 -5.79 -38.10 7.45
N GLU A 594 -4.57 -38.10 6.91
CA GLU A 594 -3.90 -36.93 6.32
C GLU A 594 -3.47 -37.20 4.88
N LEU A 595 -3.51 -36.15 4.04
CA LEU A 595 -3.00 -36.21 2.67
C LEU A 595 -1.52 -35.86 2.65
N PHE A 596 -0.70 -36.68 2.01
CA PHE A 596 0.74 -36.50 1.94
C PHE A 596 1.13 -35.26 1.10
N ARG A 597 1.96 -34.37 1.64
CA ARG A 597 2.30 -33.09 0.99
C ARG A 597 3.40 -33.18 -0.07
N GLY A 598 4.13 -34.28 -0.13
CA GLY A 598 5.33 -34.46 -0.96
C GLY A 598 5.14 -35.28 -2.23
N ILE A 599 3.93 -35.39 -2.78
CA ILE A 599 3.67 -36.19 -4.00
C ILE A 599 4.43 -35.63 -5.20
N LYS A 600 5.23 -36.50 -5.84
CA LYS A 600 6.11 -36.13 -6.96
C LYS A 600 5.56 -36.53 -8.33
N ASN A 601 4.69 -37.54 -8.42
CA ASN A 601 4.11 -38.06 -9.65
C ASN A 601 2.62 -38.43 -9.48
N LEU A 602 1.92 -38.66 -10.61
CA LEU A 602 0.50 -38.97 -10.60
C LEU A 602 0.21 -40.41 -10.15
N TYR A 603 1.17 -41.31 -10.25
CA TYR A 603 1.01 -42.68 -9.71
C TYR A 603 0.97 -42.68 -8.17
N ASP A 604 1.85 -41.91 -7.52
CA ASP A 604 1.81 -41.74 -6.07
C ASP A 604 0.49 -41.08 -5.64
N LEU A 605 -0.02 -40.16 -6.46
CA LEU A 605 -1.29 -39.47 -6.22
C LEU A 605 -2.49 -40.43 -6.31
N TRP A 606 -2.45 -41.40 -7.23
CA TRP A 606 -3.43 -42.46 -7.31
C TRP A 606 -3.30 -43.48 -6.18
N HIS A 607 -2.05 -43.87 -5.83
CA HIS A 607 -1.75 -44.77 -4.72
C HIS A 607 -2.26 -44.18 -3.38
N GLU A 608 -2.11 -42.89 -3.16
CA GLU A 608 -2.67 -42.21 -1.99
C GLU A 608 -4.19 -42.33 -1.91
N TYR A 609 -4.87 -42.29 -3.04
CA TYR A 609 -6.33 -42.47 -3.08
C TYR A 609 -6.73 -43.90 -2.76
N GLU A 610 -6.09 -44.87 -3.38
CA GLU A 610 -6.48 -46.27 -3.38
C GLU A 610 -6.02 -47.00 -2.12
N PHE A 611 -4.79 -46.79 -1.70
CA PHE A 611 -4.12 -47.54 -0.65
C PHE A 611 -3.67 -46.69 0.55
N GLY A 612 -3.58 -45.39 0.37
CA GLY A 612 -2.92 -44.47 1.30
C GLY A 612 -1.42 -44.35 1.02
N LEU A 613 -0.76 -43.33 1.57
CA LEU A 613 0.65 -43.09 1.38
C LEU A 613 1.32 -42.68 2.70
N ALA A 614 2.55 -43.13 2.93
CA ALA A 614 3.35 -42.84 4.12
C ALA A 614 2.66 -43.20 5.45
N GLY A 615 1.94 -44.34 5.49
CA GLY A 615 1.22 -44.81 6.69
C GLY A 615 -0.14 -44.13 6.91
N ASN A 616 -0.56 -43.21 6.03
CA ASN A 616 -1.87 -42.60 6.13
C ASN A 616 -2.98 -43.46 5.54
N LYS A 617 -4.20 -43.27 6.04
CA LYS A 617 -5.41 -43.89 5.55
C LYS A 617 -5.66 -43.54 4.07
N ALA A 618 -6.15 -44.51 3.28
CA ALA A 618 -6.53 -44.29 1.89
C ALA A 618 -7.58 -43.19 1.73
N ALA A 619 -7.33 -42.23 0.85
CA ALA A 619 -8.17 -41.02 0.72
C ALA A 619 -9.61 -41.34 0.29
N LYS A 620 -9.85 -42.48 -0.40
CA LYS A 620 -11.21 -42.95 -0.75
C LYS A 620 -12.07 -43.27 0.48
N HIS A 621 -11.48 -43.63 1.61
CA HIS A 621 -12.16 -43.95 2.85
C HIS A 621 -12.28 -42.77 3.82
N PHE A 622 -11.88 -41.54 3.44
CA PHE A 622 -12.01 -40.37 4.29
C PHE A 622 -13.47 -40.05 4.58
N THR A 623 -13.81 -39.91 5.86
CA THR A 623 -15.11 -39.40 6.32
C THR A 623 -15.28 -37.90 5.95
N SER A 624 -16.51 -37.41 6.03
CA SER A 624 -16.78 -35.99 5.76
C SER A 624 -16.02 -35.06 6.70
N ARG A 625 -15.77 -35.46 7.96
CA ARG A 625 -15.00 -34.71 8.96
C ARG A 625 -13.51 -34.69 8.61
N GLU A 626 -12.95 -35.81 8.20
CA GLU A 626 -11.55 -35.94 7.77
C GLU A 626 -11.27 -35.17 6.49
N ARG A 627 -12.18 -35.19 5.50
CA ARG A 627 -12.12 -34.34 4.30
C ARG A 627 -12.13 -32.86 4.64
N GLY A 628 -12.85 -32.46 5.70
CA GLY A 628 -12.91 -31.09 6.18
C GLY A 628 -11.56 -30.53 6.66
N LYS A 629 -10.74 -31.38 7.31
CA LYS A 629 -9.39 -30.99 7.78
C LYS A 629 -8.43 -30.65 6.64
N CYS A 630 -8.55 -31.32 5.47
CA CYS A 630 -7.70 -31.10 4.29
C CYS A 630 -8.48 -30.62 3.05
N ARG A 631 -9.59 -29.91 3.25
CA ARG A 631 -10.62 -29.55 2.25
C ARG A 631 -10.05 -29.07 0.91
N PHE A 632 -9.13 -28.12 0.92
CA PHE A 632 -8.59 -27.54 -0.32
C PHE A 632 -7.72 -28.54 -1.10
N MET A 633 -6.89 -29.31 -0.41
CA MET A 633 -6.02 -30.30 -1.01
C MET A 633 -6.84 -31.48 -1.54
N TYR A 634 -7.77 -31.98 -0.74
CA TYR A 634 -8.69 -33.04 -1.11
C TYR A 634 -9.53 -32.69 -2.35
N SER A 635 -10.16 -31.50 -2.36
CA SER A 635 -10.98 -31.04 -3.49
C SER A 635 -10.18 -30.92 -4.79
N ARG A 636 -8.93 -30.46 -4.72
CA ARG A 636 -8.06 -30.35 -5.88
C ARG A 636 -7.63 -31.72 -6.42
N ARG A 637 -7.27 -32.65 -5.54
CA ARG A 637 -6.86 -34.02 -5.92
C ARG A 637 -8.03 -34.87 -6.39
N LYS A 638 -9.19 -34.62 -5.85
CA LYS A 638 -10.43 -35.34 -6.22
C LYS A 638 -10.74 -35.21 -7.72
N VAL A 639 -10.38 -34.11 -8.38
CA VAL A 639 -10.59 -33.95 -9.83
C VAL A 639 -9.82 -35.01 -10.63
N PHE A 640 -8.60 -35.31 -10.22
CA PHE A 640 -7.78 -36.36 -10.82
C PHE A 640 -8.30 -37.75 -10.46
N TRP A 641 -8.60 -38.00 -9.20
CA TRP A 641 -9.12 -39.30 -8.76
C TRP A 641 -10.45 -39.67 -9.44
N ASP A 642 -11.38 -38.70 -9.52
CA ASP A 642 -12.67 -38.90 -10.20
C ASP A 642 -12.47 -39.23 -11.70
N LEU A 643 -11.50 -38.57 -12.37
CA LEU A 643 -11.21 -38.83 -13.77
C LEU A 643 -10.59 -40.20 -14.00
N VAL A 644 -9.59 -40.61 -13.21
CA VAL A 644 -8.96 -41.91 -13.32
C VAL A 644 -9.99 -43.02 -13.00
N GLN A 645 -10.83 -42.81 -11.99
CA GLN A 645 -11.90 -43.76 -11.65
C GLN A 645 -12.92 -43.92 -12.80
N LYS A 646 -13.28 -42.81 -13.48
CA LYS A 646 -14.15 -42.81 -14.67
C LYS A 646 -13.54 -43.65 -15.79
N MET A 647 -12.23 -43.54 -16.03
CA MET A 647 -11.51 -44.27 -17.08
C MET A 647 -11.41 -45.76 -16.71
N ILE A 648 -11.18 -46.09 -15.43
CA ILE A 648 -11.17 -47.51 -14.94
C ILE A 648 -12.54 -48.11 -15.15
N ASN A 649 -13.62 -47.40 -14.83
CA ASN A 649 -14.98 -47.87 -15.07
C ASN A 649 -15.31 -48.05 -16.57
N ALA A 650 -14.59 -47.38 -17.46
CA ALA A 650 -14.65 -47.53 -18.91
C ALA A 650 -13.72 -48.62 -19.47
N GLY A 651 -13.07 -49.43 -18.61
CA GLY A 651 -12.27 -50.59 -18.98
C GLY A 651 -10.75 -50.33 -19.09
N HIS A 652 -10.24 -49.14 -18.69
CA HIS A 652 -8.82 -48.91 -18.62
C HIS A 652 -8.20 -49.45 -17.33
N THR A 653 -6.93 -49.84 -17.39
CA THR A 653 -6.14 -50.04 -16.17
C THR A 653 -5.79 -48.72 -15.52
N SER A 654 -5.51 -48.70 -14.21
CA SER A 654 -5.09 -47.50 -13.48
C SER A 654 -3.90 -46.83 -14.15
N ASP A 655 -2.89 -47.61 -14.56
CA ASP A 655 -1.66 -47.10 -15.19
C ASP A 655 -1.93 -46.53 -16.56
N SER A 656 -2.75 -47.20 -17.39
CA SER A 656 -3.16 -46.71 -18.70
C SER A 656 -3.95 -45.37 -18.60
N ALA A 657 -4.82 -45.25 -17.58
CA ALA A 657 -5.56 -44.04 -17.32
C ALA A 657 -4.64 -42.89 -16.90
N ILE A 658 -3.66 -43.16 -16.03
CA ILE A 658 -2.67 -42.19 -15.58
C ILE A 658 -1.76 -41.73 -16.76
N ASP A 659 -1.33 -42.70 -17.60
CA ASP A 659 -0.51 -42.39 -18.77
C ASP A 659 -1.26 -41.51 -19.78
N LYS A 660 -2.56 -41.70 -19.97
CA LYS A 660 -3.41 -40.80 -20.77
C LYS A 660 -3.42 -39.38 -20.21
N VAL A 661 -3.53 -39.23 -18.89
CA VAL A 661 -3.46 -37.91 -18.24
C VAL A 661 -2.09 -37.26 -18.49
N TYR A 662 -1.00 -38.03 -18.39
CA TYR A 662 0.34 -37.52 -18.71
C TYR A 662 0.53 -37.19 -20.20
N LEU A 663 -0.09 -37.94 -21.10
CA LEU A 663 -0.05 -37.63 -22.54
C LEU A 663 -0.66 -36.27 -22.83
N VAL A 664 -1.81 -35.97 -22.23
CA VAL A 664 -2.55 -34.71 -22.43
C VAL A 664 -1.90 -33.52 -21.72
N TYR A 665 -1.46 -33.69 -20.48
CA TYR A 665 -0.98 -32.55 -19.68
C TYR A 665 0.54 -32.38 -19.67
N GLY A 666 1.30 -33.43 -20.07
CA GLY A 666 2.76 -33.43 -20.11
C GLY A 666 3.41 -34.10 -18.90
N ARG A 667 4.28 -35.09 -19.15
CA ARG A 667 4.97 -35.90 -18.13
C ARG A 667 6.07 -35.15 -17.36
N SER A 668 6.60 -34.08 -17.94
CA SER A 668 7.64 -33.24 -17.30
C SER A 668 7.09 -32.20 -16.32
N LEU A 669 5.77 -32.01 -16.25
CA LEU A 669 5.15 -30.98 -15.43
C LEU A 669 4.96 -31.48 -13.99
N ALA A 670 5.13 -30.56 -13.01
CA ALA A 670 4.84 -30.87 -11.62
C ALA A 670 3.37 -31.23 -11.40
N VAL A 671 3.12 -32.20 -10.52
CA VAL A 671 1.75 -32.69 -10.18
C VAL A 671 0.80 -31.53 -9.82
N THR A 672 1.29 -30.55 -9.05
CA THR A 672 0.50 -29.38 -8.65
C THR A 672 0.06 -28.53 -9.83
N TYR A 673 0.86 -28.47 -10.89
CA TYR A 673 0.54 -27.73 -12.12
C TYR A 673 -0.49 -28.51 -12.95
N ILE A 674 -0.32 -29.82 -13.12
CA ILE A 674 -1.28 -30.70 -13.81
C ILE A 674 -2.65 -30.59 -13.13
N LEU A 675 -2.71 -30.73 -11.80
CA LEU A 675 -3.96 -30.61 -11.04
C LEU A 675 -4.61 -29.22 -11.20
N LYS A 676 -3.82 -28.16 -11.29
CA LYS A 676 -4.35 -26.81 -11.54
C LYS A 676 -4.99 -26.70 -12.92
N LYS A 677 -4.36 -27.24 -13.95
CA LYS A 677 -4.90 -27.31 -15.31
C LYS A 677 -6.19 -28.14 -15.34
N MET A 678 -6.20 -29.35 -14.77
CA MET A 678 -7.37 -30.21 -14.71
C MET A 678 -8.57 -29.53 -14.02
N VAL A 679 -8.35 -28.79 -12.94
CA VAL A 679 -9.39 -28.00 -12.26
C VAL A 679 -9.92 -26.89 -13.16
N SER A 680 -9.06 -26.25 -13.97
CA SER A 680 -9.47 -25.24 -14.93
C SER A 680 -10.34 -25.86 -16.04
N ASP A 681 -9.88 -26.94 -16.64
CA ASP A 681 -10.55 -27.61 -17.76
C ASP A 681 -11.90 -28.20 -17.33
N ARG A 682 -12.01 -28.72 -16.10
CA ARG A 682 -13.29 -29.15 -15.54
C ARG A 682 -14.36 -28.06 -15.53
N ARG A 683 -13.99 -26.78 -15.43
CA ARG A 683 -14.93 -25.63 -15.46
C ARG A 683 -15.45 -25.34 -16.86
N THR A 684 -14.71 -25.74 -17.87
CA THR A 684 -15.04 -25.57 -19.29
C THR A 684 -15.59 -26.84 -19.97
N GLY A 685 -15.98 -27.85 -19.17
CA GLY A 685 -16.55 -29.10 -19.67
C GLY A 685 -15.60 -30.29 -19.67
N GLY A 686 -14.35 -30.13 -19.26
CA GLY A 686 -13.29 -31.15 -19.30
C GLY A 686 -12.43 -31.10 -20.56
N HIS A 687 -11.29 -31.81 -20.56
CA HIS A 687 -10.43 -31.89 -21.71
C HIS A 687 -11.02 -32.83 -22.75
N PRO A 688 -11.15 -32.46 -24.06
CA PRO A 688 -11.81 -33.29 -25.06
C PRO A 688 -11.21 -34.69 -25.21
N GLU A 689 -9.89 -34.83 -25.08
CA GLU A 689 -9.18 -36.10 -25.20
C GLU A 689 -9.31 -37.02 -23.96
N LEU A 690 -9.90 -36.54 -22.88
CA LEU A 690 -10.10 -37.27 -21.62
C LEU A 690 -11.57 -37.46 -21.28
N GLN A 691 -12.47 -37.08 -22.20
CA GLN A 691 -13.89 -37.35 -22.09
C GLN A 691 -14.19 -38.75 -22.61
#